data_1fc70377e4799756f5c0701988aabdbf
#
_entry.id   1fc70377e4799756f5c0701988aabdbf
#
_cell.length_a   1.000
_cell.length_b   1.000
_cell.length_c   1.000
_cell.angle_alpha   90.00
_cell.angle_beta   90.00
_cell.angle_gamma   90.00
#
_symmetry.space_group_name_H-M   'P 1'
#
loop_
_entity.id
_entity.type
_entity.pdbx_description
1 polymer ?
#
loop_
_entity_poly.entity_id
_entity_poly.type
_entity_poly.pdbx_seq_one_letter_code
_entity_poly.pdbx_strand_id
1 'polypeptide(L)'
;MKRFKFLVVLTLLFSLAAVQVRADEGMWLLQYLEKMNIKTMRSQGCKLTAQQIYDINHSSLKDAIMIFGGGCTAEVVSDKGLVLTNHHCGYGSIQKLSAVGKDYLRDGYWAMNSSEELVLPDLTVTFIDKFVDATPDMLAAETKTKGMDPKAKAEFMKKVTDSLKNAAIGGDKTLTAMVQTFNQGNNYYVITSRTFKDVRFVGAPPSSIGKFGGETDNWEWPRHTGDFSVFRIYADKNNNPASYSKDNVPYNPKKYLTISMKGYKPNDFAMVIGFPGRTQRYMTSSEVEEMQNISNAAEAYCRTIKEDIWQKAMRADEHTNIQYASKFAYSSNFRKKAIAMNDAFKSLNVIARRAEAEKEFLKWVEQSPERKVKYGDCLEKINSTVKDRASSYYAFEYFIETLNDIEIIQPVYQLAYGRISDKNFKEETADFYKDYSPALDRETTKALIKIYRDKVTDPKYVPSFYKEIDSAYNGSIDKYVDDMFDKTYFTSQEKALTAMKDTAFTMKNDPVFQMFISMIKVAQPAYAEYNKYAGEMQGAKKAYMEGQIEMAAEKGKFLYPDANFTMRLSYGKVEGYEINSKKFNYYTTLDGVMAKENPNDPEFVVPAKLKELWKAKDYGKYALKNGEMPVCFLTNNDITGGNSGSDVLNAKGELIGLAFDGNYESMSGDVIFEPNVQRCICVDIRYVLFVMDKFGGAGYLLNEMKFN
;
A
#
# COMPACT_ATOMS: atom_id res chain seq x y z
N MET A 1 -31.87 20.77 -51.88
CA MET A 1 -32.29 19.98 -50.74
C MET A 1 -31.54 18.64 -50.56
N LYS A 2 -31.15 17.90 -51.60
CA LYS A 2 -30.41 16.62 -51.45
C LYS A 2 -28.94 16.82 -50.92
N ARG A 3 -28.24 17.90 -51.28
CA ARG A 3 -26.88 18.19 -50.75
C ARG A 3 -26.85 18.63 -49.29
N PHE A 4 -27.89 19.26 -48.79
CA PHE A 4 -28.00 19.67 -47.37
C PHE A 4 -28.27 18.48 -46.42
N LYS A 5 -29.04 17.49 -46.91
CA LYS A 5 -29.30 16.26 -46.16
C LYS A 5 -28.06 15.39 -46.05
N PHE A 6 -27.18 15.38 -47.05
CA PHE A 6 -25.92 14.63 -47.02
C PHE A 6 -24.87 15.23 -46.07
N LEU A 7 -24.84 16.57 -45.94
CA LEU A 7 -23.96 17.25 -45.00
C LEU A 7 -24.41 17.04 -43.53
N VAL A 8 -25.72 17.03 -43.26
CA VAL A 8 -26.26 16.78 -41.92
C VAL A 8 -26.06 15.32 -41.49
N VAL A 9 -26.15 14.36 -42.42
CA VAL A 9 -25.85 12.94 -42.12
C VAL A 9 -24.36 12.73 -41.91
N LEU A 10 -23.47 13.43 -42.64
CA LEU A 10 -22.02 13.36 -42.41
C LEU A 10 -21.60 14.00 -41.10
N THR A 11 -22.22 15.12 -40.68
CA THR A 11 -21.99 15.74 -39.36
C THR A 11 -22.54 14.88 -38.21
N LEU A 12 -23.68 14.22 -38.40
CA LEU A 12 -24.21 13.26 -37.41
C LEU A 12 -23.36 11.98 -37.29
N LEU A 13 -22.78 11.50 -38.39
CA LEU A 13 -21.85 10.37 -38.36
C LEU A 13 -20.47 10.74 -37.77
N PHE A 14 -20.03 11.98 -37.88
CA PHE A 14 -18.81 12.46 -37.20
C PHE A 14 -19.04 12.77 -35.71
N SER A 15 -20.27 13.09 -35.28
CA SER A 15 -20.58 13.31 -33.87
C SER A 15 -20.80 12.01 -33.08
N LEU A 16 -20.97 10.87 -33.77
CA LEU A 16 -21.08 9.54 -33.15
C LEU A 16 -19.73 8.80 -32.99
N ALA A 17 -18.64 9.40 -33.47
CA ALA A 17 -17.29 8.86 -33.36
C ALA A 17 -16.39 9.65 -32.37
N ALA A 18 -16.98 10.33 -31.40
CA ALA A 18 -16.26 10.66 -30.19
C ALA A 18 -16.07 9.33 -29.42
N VAL A 19 -15.07 8.54 -29.83
CA VAL A 19 -14.52 7.48 -29.02
C VAL A 19 -14.11 8.16 -27.70
N GLN A 20 -14.93 8.02 -26.66
CA GLN A 20 -14.48 8.34 -25.32
C GLN A 20 -13.27 7.48 -25.08
N VAL A 21 -12.08 8.06 -25.16
CA VAL A 21 -10.84 7.42 -24.78
C VAL A 21 -10.91 7.27 -23.27
N ARG A 22 -11.44 6.13 -22.83
CA ARG A 22 -11.47 5.77 -21.42
C ARG A 22 -10.04 5.55 -20.95
N ALA A 23 -9.79 5.81 -19.67
CA ALA A 23 -8.58 5.34 -19.00
C ALA A 23 -8.44 3.82 -19.22
N ASP A 24 -7.25 3.39 -19.58
CA ASP A 24 -7.00 1.95 -19.70
C ASP A 24 -6.81 1.37 -18.30
N GLU A 25 -7.73 0.51 -17.90
CA GLU A 25 -7.61 -0.28 -16.69
C GLU A 25 -6.37 -1.15 -16.74
N GLY A 26 -5.62 -1.22 -15.65
CA GLY A 26 -4.56 -2.19 -15.46
C GLY A 26 -3.23 -1.63 -14.97
N MET A 27 -2.57 -2.45 -14.16
CA MET A 27 -1.20 -2.28 -13.68
C MET A 27 -0.32 -3.28 -14.42
N TRP A 28 0.21 -2.84 -15.57
CA TRP A 28 0.82 -3.68 -16.58
C TRP A 28 2.26 -4.07 -16.27
N LEU A 29 2.64 -5.29 -16.62
CA LEU A 29 4.03 -5.75 -16.56
C LEU A 29 4.87 -5.10 -17.64
N LEU A 30 5.97 -4.45 -17.27
CA LEU A 30 6.79 -3.64 -18.18
C LEU A 30 7.41 -4.46 -19.33
N GLN A 31 7.77 -5.71 -19.09
CA GLN A 31 8.37 -6.59 -20.11
C GLN A 31 7.43 -6.91 -21.28
N TYR A 32 6.13 -6.68 -21.12
CA TYR A 32 5.14 -6.94 -22.17
C TYR A 32 4.60 -5.69 -22.86
N LEU A 33 5.10 -4.50 -22.54
CA LEU A 33 4.59 -3.23 -23.07
C LEU A 33 4.61 -3.18 -24.61
N GLU A 34 5.67 -3.67 -25.26
CA GLU A 34 5.76 -3.68 -26.73
C GLU A 34 4.63 -4.48 -27.37
N LYS A 35 4.26 -5.60 -26.75
CA LYS A 35 3.22 -6.50 -27.27
C LYS A 35 1.81 -6.02 -26.94
N MET A 36 1.62 -5.47 -25.73
CA MET A 36 0.27 -5.24 -25.18
C MET A 36 -0.17 -3.78 -25.26
N ASN A 37 0.68 -2.82 -24.86
CA ASN A 37 0.21 -1.48 -24.51
C ASN A 37 0.81 -0.34 -25.35
N ILE A 38 2.03 -0.47 -25.87
CA ILE A 38 2.75 0.67 -26.45
C ILE A 38 2.00 1.36 -27.60
N LYS A 39 1.23 0.63 -28.39
CA LYS A 39 0.41 1.21 -29.45
C LYS A 39 -0.70 2.11 -28.89
N THR A 40 -1.40 1.63 -27.86
CA THR A 40 -2.44 2.40 -27.17
C THR A 40 -1.83 3.61 -26.45
N MET A 41 -0.74 3.44 -25.72
CA MET A 41 -0.02 4.53 -25.07
C MET A 41 0.36 5.62 -26.07
N ARG A 42 0.89 5.25 -27.25
CA ARG A 42 1.24 6.20 -28.32
C ARG A 42 0.03 6.92 -28.89
N SER A 43 -1.10 6.23 -29.06
CA SER A 43 -2.35 6.85 -29.52
C SER A 43 -2.89 7.87 -28.51
N GLN A 44 -2.56 7.68 -27.23
CA GLN A 44 -2.90 8.60 -26.14
C GLN A 44 -1.86 9.72 -25.92
N GLY A 45 -0.75 9.71 -26.68
CA GLY A 45 0.22 10.79 -26.67
C GLY A 45 1.62 10.42 -26.20
N CYS A 46 1.87 9.21 -25.69
CA CYS A 46 3.20 8.74 -25.30
C CYS A 46 4.19 8.83 -26.48
N LYS A 47 5.37 9.40 -26.22
CA LYS A 47 6.44 9.59 -27.22
C LYS A 47 7.60 8.60 -27.07
N LEU A 48 7.54 7.76 -26.06
CA LEU A 48 8.57 6.77 -25.75
C LEU A 48 8.38 5.47 -26.53
N THR A 49 9.47 4.74 -26.67
CA THR A 49 9.45 3.32 -27.04
C THR A 49 9.33 2.44 -25.81
N ALA A 50 8.92 1.19 -25.99
CA ALA A 50 8.89 0.24 -24.88
C ALA A 50 10.28 0.05 -24.27
N GLN A 51 11.34 0.04 -25.08
CA GLN A 51 12.74 -0.10 -24.64
C GLN A 51 13.21 1.10 -23.82
N GLN A 52 12.75 2.32 -24.11
CA GLN A 52 13.07 3.50 -23.29
C GLN A 52 12.43 3.42 -21.91
N ILE A 53 11.30 2.71 -21.79
CA ILE A 53 10.61 2.48 -20.52
C ILE A 53 11.22 1.30 -19.76
N TYR A 54 11.40 0.17 -20.45
CA TYR A 54 11.95 -1.07 -19.89
C TYR A 54 12.90 -1.75 -20.86
N ASP A 55 14.16 -1.89 -20.46
CA ASP A 55 15.19 -2.66 -21.16
C ASP A 55 16.05 -3.40 -20.12
N ILE A 56 16.39 -4.66 -20.39
CA ILE A 56 17.24 -5.47 -19.50
C ILE A 56 18.73 -5.35 -19.84
N ASN A 57 19.06 -4.90 -21.03
CA ASN A 57 20.44 -4.79 -21.53
C ASN A 57 20.95 -3.34 -21.51
N HIS A 58 20.06 -2.36 -21.58
CA HIS A 58 20.39 -0.94 -21.63
C HIS A 58 19.67 -0.17 -20.54
N SER A 59 20.21 1.00 -20.18
CA SER A 59 19.56 1.89 -19.21
C SER A 59 18.21 2.38 -19.73
N SER A 60 17.18 2.26 -18.90
CA SER A 60 15.81 2.66 -19.20
C SER A 60 15.15 3.34 -18.00
N LEU A 61 13.90 3.81 -18.10
CA LEU A 61 13.23 4.49 -16.99
C LEU A 61 13.14 3.61 -15.75
N LYS A 62 12.97 2.28 -15.88
CA LYS A 62 12.91 1.36 -14.74
C LYS A 62 14.10 1.47 -13.79
N ASP A 63 15.28 1.84 -14.29
CA ASP A 63 16.51 1.91 -13.50
C ASP A 63 16.59 3.14 -12.60
N ALA A 64 15.63 4.06 -12.73
CA ALA A 64 15.46 5.20 -11.83
C ALA A 64 14.45 4.92 -10.70
N ILE A 65 13.67 3.84 -10.78
CA ILE A 65 12.54 3.57 -9.89
C ILE A 65 12.87 2.41 -8.94
N MET A 66 12.53 2.55 -7.67
CA MET A 66 12.89 1.58 -6.64
C MET A 66 11.78 1.37 -5.62
N ILE A 67 11.84 0.24 -4.94
CA ILE A 67 11.09 -0.01 -3.70
C ILE A 67 11.77 0.80 -2.59
N PHE A 68 10.98 1.54 -1.83
CA PHE A 68 11.42 2.35 -0.70
C PHE A 68 10.86 1.79 0.62
N GLY A 69 11.74 1.46 1.56
CA GLY A 69 11.37 1.00 2.90
C GLY A 69 10.49 -0.25 2.95
N GLY A 70 10.39 -1.01 1.84
CA GLY A 70 9.60 -2.24 1.77
C GLY A 70 8.09 -2.07 1.60
N GLY A 71 7.57 -0.83 1.46
CA GLY A 71 6.13 -0.59 1.35
C GLY A 71 5.72 0.52 0.36
N CYS A 72 6.68 1.33 -0.10
CA CYS A 72 6.45 2.44 -1.01
C CYS A 72 7.33 2.35 -2.26
N THR A 73 7.12 3.28 -3.16
CA THR A 73 7.94 3.53 -4.35
C THR A 73 8.75 4.82 -4.16
N ALA A 74 9.87 4.93 -4.83
CA ALA A 74 10.67 6.15 -4.92
C ALA A 74 11.40 6.21 -6.25
N GLU A 75 11.93 7.39 -6.61
CA GLU A 75 12.73 7.59 -7.82
C GLU A 75 13.98 8.41 -7.57
N VAL A 76 15.02 8.12 -8.35
CA VAL A 76 16.26 8.90 -8.36
C VAL A 76 16.11 10.09 -9.30
N VAL A 77 16.48 11.29 -8.81
CA VAL A 77 16.34 12.56 -9.54
C VAL A 77 17.66 13.29 -9.77
N SER A 78 18.80 12.69 -9.37
CA SER A 78 20.13 13.25 -9.64
C SER A 78 21.17 12.18 -9.95
N ASP A 79 22.30 12.59 -10.52
CA ASP A 79 23.48 11.74 -10.75
C ASP A 79 24.24 11.38 -9.46
N LYS A 80 23.81 11.91 -8.32
CA LYS A 80 24.38 11.71 -6.98
C LYS A 80 23.42 10.97 -6.03
N GLY A 81 22.52 10.16 -6.59
CA GLY A 81 21.65 9.30 -5.81
C GLY A 81 20.60 10.03 -4.95
N LEU A 82 20.24 11.27 -5.30
CA LEU A 82 19.16 11.99 -4.63
C LEU A 82 17.82 11.35 -5.01
N VAL A 83 16.99 11.09 -3.99
CA VAL A 83 15.73 10.32 -4.09
C VAL A 83 14.57 11.18 -3.66
N LEU A 84 13.48 11.13 -4.42
CA LEU A 84 12.17 11.65 -4.02
C LEU A 84 11.22 10.49 -3.69
N THR A 85 10.40 10.69 -2.67
CA THR A 85 9.25 9.84 -2.32
C THR A 85 8.25 10.67 -1.52
N ASN A 86 7.16 10.07 -1.05
CA ASN A 86 6.19 10.79 -0.24
C ASN A 86 6.68 11.07 1.19
N HIS A 87 6.09 12.07 1.83
CA HIS A 87 6.29 12.39 3.24
C HIS A 87 5.81 11.22 4.12
N HIS A 88 4.63 10.69 3.83
CA HIS A 88 4.10 9.56 4.59
C HIS A 88 4.93 8.28 4.43
N CYS A 89 5.62 8.06 3.30
CA CYS A 89 6.57 6.96 3.12
C CYS A 89 7.81 7.11 4.02
N GLY A 90 8.28 8.34 4.21
CA GLY A 90 9.39 8.67 5.10
C GLY A 90 9.01 8.80 6.57
N TYR A 91 7.71 8.88 6.89
CA TYR A 91 7.21 9.30 8.20
C TYR A 91 7.82 8.52 9.37
N GLY A 92 7.78 7.21 9.34
CA GLY A 92 8.35 6.37 10.40
C GLY A 92 9.87 6.54 10.57
N SER A 93 10.60 6.73 9.46
CA SER A 93 12.04 7.00 9.48
C SER A 93 12.36 8.37 10.08
N ILE A 94 11.58 9.40 9.72
CA ILE A 94 11.70 10.76 10.26
C ILE A 94 11.36 10.79 11.75
N GLN A 95 10.30 10.06 12.15
CA GLN A 95 9.91 9.91 13.57
C GLN A 95 11.04 9.29 14.41
N LYS A 96 11.69 8.23 13.91
CA LYS A 96 12.83 7.60 14.62
C LYS A 96 14.00 8.56 14.85
N LEU A 97 14.23 9.52 13.96
CA LEU A 97 15.26 10.56 14.09
C LEU A 97 14.84 11.69 15.03
N SER A 98 13.55 11.82 15.33
CA SER A 98 13.00 12.86 16.19
C SER A 98 13.20 12.53 17.66
N ALA A 99 13.45 13.56 18.48
CA ALA A 99 13.62 13.46 19.92
C ALA A 99 13.03 14.71 20.60
N VAL A 100 12.90 14.70 21.91
CA VAL A 100 12.47 15.87 22.69
C VAL A 100 13.40 17.05 22.37
N GLY A 101 12.82 18.15 21.88
CA GLY A 101 13.56 19.36 21.41
C GLY A 101 14.08 19.30 19.97
N LYS A 102 13.86 18.18 19.25
CA LYS A 102 14.19 18.02 17.83
C LYS A 102 13.10 17.21 17.14
N ASP A 103 11.97 17.82 16.90
CA ASP A 103 10.84 17.17 16.24
C ASP A 103 10.86 17.45 14.73
N TYR A 104 11.50 16.58 13.97
CA TYR A 104 11.63 16.74 12.52
C TYR A 104 10.30 16.53 11.75
N LEU A 105 9.30 15.87 12.35
CA LEU A 105 7.97 15.79 11.76
C LEU A 105 7.21 17.11 11.90
N ARG A 106 7.28 17.72 13.08
CA ARG A 106 6.61 18.98 13.37
C ARG A 106 7.31 20.18 12.69
N ASP A 107 8.63 20.22 12.78
CA ASP A 107 9.41 21.41 12.40
C ASP A 107 9.95 21.33 10.96
N GLY A 108 9.95 20.13 10.38
CA GLY A 108 10.66 19.83 9.14
C GLY A 108 12.19 19.76 9.35
N TYR A 109 12.90 19.33 8.32
CA TYR A 109 14.36 19.26 8.33
C TYR A 109 14.91 19.41 6.92
N TRP A 110 16.03 20.11 6.78
CA TRP A 110 16.79 20.21 5.54
C TRP A 110 18.29 20.19 5.86
N ALA A 111 18.99 19.18 5.38
CA ALA A 111 20.45 19.15 5.40
C ALA A 111 20.97 20.21 4.43
N MET A 112 21.87 21.09 4.87
CA MET A 112 22.44 22.16 4.03
C MET A 112 23.71 21.71 3.31
N ASN A 113 24.22 20.54 3.67
CA ASN A 113 25.35 19.87 3.02
C ASN A 113 25.34 18.38 3.36
N SER A 114 26.17 17.59 2.67
CA SER A 114 26.20 16.12 2.83
C SER A 114 26.58 15.63 4.24
N SER A 115 27.30 16.45 5.03
CA SER A 115 27.66 16.06 6.41
C SER A 115 26.51 16.18 7.40
N GLU A 116 25.44 16.86 7.01
CA GLU A 116 24.20 17.01 7.79
C GLU A 116 23.15 15.96 7.41
N GLU A 117 23.36 15.18 6.35
CA GLU A 117 22.45 14.10 5.97
C GLU A 117 22.40 13.00 7.05
N LEU A 118 21.19 12.72 7.57
CA LEU A 118 21.02 11.87 8.76
C LEU A 118 20.95 10.39 8.38
N VAL A 119 21.73 9.56 9.07
CA VAL A 119 21.82 8.11 8.82
C VAL A 119 20.57 7.40 9.31
N LEU A 120 20.08 6.48 8.50
CA LEU A 120 18.91 5.63 8.78
C LEU A 120 19.32 4.15 8.65
N PRO A 121 19.73 3.49 9.75
CA PRO A 121 20.29 2.14 9.68
C PRO A 121 19.37 1.07 9.11
N ASP A 122 18.05 1.22 9.32
CA ASP A 122 17.04 0.23 8.95
C ASP A 122 16.38 0.52 7.60
N LEU A 123 16.64 1.68 7.01
CA LEU A 123 16.04 2.05 5.73
C LEU A 123 16.80 1.43 4.57
N THR A 124 16.09 0.77 3.69
CA THR A 124 16.67 0.19 2.47
C THR A 124 15.91 0.65 1.24
N VAL A 125 16.60 0.67 0.11
CA VAL A 125 15.99 0.83 -1.21
C VAL A 125 16.41 -0.29 -2.13
N THR A 126 15.47 -0.78 -2.97
CA THR A 126 15.69 -1.95 -3.81
C THR A 126 15.33 -1.66 -5.27
N PHE A 127 16.32 -1.76 -6.14
CA PHE A 127 16.15 -1.66 -7.60
C PHE A 127 15.92 -3.05 -8.20
N ILE A 128 14.96 -3.13 -9.12
CA ILE A 128 14.76 -4.34 -9.91
C ILE A 128 15.80 -4.38 -11.04
N ASP A 129 16.53 -5.48 -11.14
CA ASP A 129 17.47 -5.72 -12.21
C ASP A 129 16.74 -6.27 -13.44
N LYS A 130 16.13 -7.45 -13.32
CA LYS A 130 15.39 -8.09 -14.44
C LYS A 130 14.29 -9.04 -13.98
N PHE A 131 13.38 -9.32 -14.89
CA PHE A 131 12.39 -10.38 -14.81
C PHE A 131 12.78 -11.51 -15.77
N VAL A 132 12.79 -12.74 -15.29
CA VAL A 132 13.05 -13.95 -16.10
C VAL A 132 11.83 -14.84 -16.00
N ASP A 133 11.26 -15.25 -17.13
CA ASP A 133 10.13 -16.19 -17.17
C ASP A 133 10.56 -17.56 -16.68
N ALA A 134 9.95 -18.03 -15.60
CA ALA A 134 10.17 -19.33 -14.99
C ALA A 134 8.92 -20.22 -15.08
N THR A 135 7.91 -19.77 -15.82
CA THR A 135 6.61 -20.46 -15.91
C THR A 135 6.76 -21.92 -16.37
N PRO A 136 7.52 -22.23 -17.47
CA PRO A 136 7.66 -23.61 -17.94
C PRO A 136 8.28 -24.54 -16.87
N ASP A 137 9.33 -24.09 -16.19
CA ASP A 137 10.05 -24.88 -15.20
C ASP A 137 9.18 -25.13 -13.96
N MET A 138 8.48 -24.09 -13.49
CA MET A 138 7.61 -24.18 -12.32
C MET A 138 6.40 -25.08 -12.58
N LEU A 139 5.72 -24.97 -13.73
CA LEU A 139 4.59 -25.83 -14.09
C LEU A 139 5.04 -27.30 -14.29
N ALA A 140 6.22 -27.53 -14.87
CA ALA A 140 6.80 -28.86 -14.96
C ALA A 140 7.11 -29.44 -13.58
N ALA A 141 7.61 -28.63 -12.64
CA ALA A 141 7.84 -29.03 -11.25
C ALA A 141 6.54 -29.36 -10.51
N GLU A 142 5.52 -28.53 -10.64
CA GLU A 142 4.18 -28.78 -10.09
C GLU A 142 3.60 -30.12 -10.60
N THR A 143 3.78 -30.38 -11.89
CA THR A 143 3.32 -31.66 -12.47
C THR A 143 4.03 -32.85 -11.87
N LYS A 144 5.36 -32.77 -11.66
CA LYS A 144 6.17 -33.84 -11.04
C LYS A 144 5.81 -34.06 -9.56
N THR A 145 5.24 -33.08 -8.89
CA THR A 145 4.87 -33.16 -7.47
C THR A 145 3.44 -33.67 -7.23
N LYS A 146 2.69 -33.97 -8.28
CA LYS A 146 1.33 -34.57 -8.14
C LYS A 146 1.41 -35.90 -7.41
N GLY A 147 0.66 -36.02 -6.32
CA GLY A 147 0.63 -37.24 -5.49
C GLY A 147 1.76 -37.37 -4.46
N MET A 148 2.69 -36.41 -4.38
CA MET A 148 3.67 -36.39 -3.29
C MET A 148 3.02 -35.93 -1.98
N ASP A 149 3.57 -36.41 -0.85
CA ASP A 149 3.17 -35.87 0.44
C ASP A 149 3.57 -34.38 0.55
N PRO A 150 2.85 -33.58 1.38
CA PRO A 150 3.05 -32.13 1.43
C PRO A 150 4.49 -31.69 1.75
N LYS A 151 5.20 -32.44 2.60
CA LYS A 151 6.59 -32.13 2.99
C LYS A 151 7.55 -32.38 1.84
N ALA A 152 7.46 -33.55 1.21
CA ALA A 152 8.29 -33.91 0.06
C ALA A 152 8.04 -32.96 -1.12
N LYS A 153 6.78 -32.57 -1.36
CA LYS A 153 6.41 -31.54 -2.35
C LYS A 153 7.09 -30.21 -2.04
N ALA A 154 6.99 -29.72 -0.81
CA ALA A 154 7.60 -28.46 -0.40
C ALA A 154 9.13 -28.47 -0.57
N GLU A 155 9.80 -29.54 -0.17
CA GLU A 155 11.25 -29.73 -0.34
C GLU A 155 11.66 -29.75 -1.82
N PHE A 156 10.90 -30.45 -2.66
CA PHE A 156 11.16 -30.50 -4.10
C PHE A 156 10.99 -29.11 -4.73
N MET A 157 9.87 -28.44 -4.47
CA MET A 157 9.60 -27.09 -5.00
C MET A 157 10.65 -26.08 -4.53
N LYS A 158 11.09 -26.17 -3.27
CA LYS A 158 12.19 -25.36 -2.75
C LYS A 158 13.48 -25.55 -3.54
N LYS A 159 13.87 -26.80 -3.83
CA LYS A 159 15.08 -27.09 -4.64
C LYS A 159 14.98 -26.49 -6.05
N VAL A 160 13.81 -26.57 -6.69
CA VAL A 160 13.57 -25.97 -8.01
C VAL A 160 13.68 -24.47 -7.94
N THR A 161 13.00 -23.82 -6.99
CA THR A 161 13.05 -22.37 -6.83
C THR A 161 14.44 -21.85 -6.50
N ASP A 162 15.20 -22.57 -5.64
CA ASP A 162 16.57 -22.18 -5.30
C ASP A 162 17.52 -22.33 -6.53
N SER A 163 17.32 -23.36 -7.35
CA SER A 163 18.07 -23.54 -8.62
C SER A 163 17.80 -22.37 -9.58
N LEU A 164 16.53 -22.02 -9.78
CA LEU A 164 16.13 -20.92 -10.67
C LEU A 164 16.68 -19.56 -10.19
N LYS A 165 16.62 -19.29 -8.87
CA LYS A 165 17.19 -18.08 -8.27
C LYS A 165 18.70 -18.00 -8.50
N ASN A 166 19.43 -19.08 -8.23
CA ASN A 166 20.88 -19.12 -8.40
C ASN A 166 21.28 -18.93 -9.87
N ALA A 167 20.56 -19.54 -10.80
CA ALA A 167 20.77 -19.34 -12.23
C ALA A 167 20.54 -17.89 -12.66
N ALA A 168 19.49 -17.23 -12.13
CA ALA A 168 19.19 -15.84 -12.44
C ALA A 168 20.21 -14.85 -11.89
N ILE A 169 20.77 -15.12 -10.68
CA ILE A 169 21.84 -14.31 -10.06
C ILE A 169 23.16 -14.44 -10.82
N GLY A 170 23.46 -15.61 -11.41
CA GLY A 170 24.66 -15.81 -12.24
C GLY A 170 26.00 -15.57 -11.51
N GLY A 171 26.02 -15.69 -10.17
CA GLY A 171 27.22 -15.48 -9.35
C GLY A 171 27.46 -14.03 -8.91
N ASP A 172 26.64 -13.06 -9.32
CA ASP A 172 26.73 -11.68 -8.82
C ASP A 172 26.23 -11.59 -7.37
N LYS A 173 27.19 -11.41 -6.43
CA LYS A 173 26.92 -11.34 -4.98
C LYS A 173 26.13 -10.09 -4.55
N THR A 174 25.99 -9.10 -5.41
CA THR A 174 25.21 -7.88 -5.14
C THR A 174 23.72 -8.04 -5.45
N LEU A 175 23.36 -9.15 -6.13
CA LEU A 175 22.00 -9.47 -6.47
C LEU A 175 21.35 -10.42 -5.48
N THR A 176 20.07 -10.23 -5.28
CA THR A 176 19.15 -11.19 -4.68
C THR A 176 18.13 -11.62 -5.72
N ALA A 177 17.48 -12.78 -5.52
CA ALA A 177 16.44 -13.24 -6.42
C ALA A 177 15.26 -13.85 -5.64
N MET A 178 14.06 -13.64 -6.17
CA MET A 178 12.83 -14.27 -5.69
C MET A 178 12.04 -14.85 -6.85
N VAL A 179 11.31 -15.94 -6.60
CA VAL A 179 10.31 -16.47 -7.53
C VAL A 179 8.96 -15.89 -7.15
N GLN A 180 8.34 -15.16 -8.06
CA GLN A 180 7.06 -14.50 -7.84
C GLN A 180 5.97 -15.15 -8.69
N THR A 181 4.81 -15.36 -8.05
CA THR A 181 3.62 -15.95 -8.66
C THR A 181 2.71 -14.89 -9.24
N PHE A 182 2.14 -15.14 -10.41
CA PHE A 182 1.17 -14.28 -11.09
C PHE A 182 -0.04 -15.10 -11.58
N ASN A 183 -1.15 -14.42 -11.85
CA ASN A 183 -2.35 -15.02 -12.42
C ASN A 183 -2.78 -16.28 -11.66
N GLN A 184 -2.84 -16.21 -10.32
CA GLN A 184 -3.24 -17.31 -9.43
C GLN A 184 -2.40 -18.59 -9.60
N GLY A 185 -1.12 -18.48 -9.99
CA GLY A 185 -0.22 -19.63 -10.21
C GLY A 185 -0.18 -20.13 -11.65
N ASN A 186 -0.70 -19.38 -12.61
CA ASN A 186 -0.57 -19.70 -14.03
C ASN A 186 0.75 -19.20 -14.63
N ASN A 187 1.38 -18.21 -13.99
CA ASN A 187 2.67 -17.68 -14.44
C ASN A 187 3.63 -17.48 -13.27
N TYR A 188 4.91 -17.63 -13.55
CA TYR A 188 6.00 -17.49 -12.57
C TYR A 188 7.15 -16.70 -13.17
N TYR A 189 7.71 -15.78 -12.41
CA TYR A 189 8.92 -15.03 -12.80
C TYR A 189 9.96 -15.08 -11.70
N VAL A 190 11.22 -15.27 -12.08
CA VAL A 190 12.36 -14.96 -11.21
C VAL A 190 12.64 -13.47 -11.36
N ILE A 191 12.60 -12.76 -10.26
CA ILE A 191 12.90 -11.33 -10.21
C ILE A 191 14.23 -11.17 -9.48
N THR A 192 15.23 -10.59 -10.16
CA THR A 192 16.50 -10.21 -9.53
C THR A 192 16.48 -8.75 -9.14
N SER A 193 17.11 -8.45 -8.01
CA SER A 193 17.11 -7.11 -7.44
C SER A 193 18.40 -6.79 -6.71
N ARG A 194 18.67 -5.50 -6.53
CA ARG A 194 19.84 -4.95 -5.83
C ARG A 194 19.39 -4.01 -4.75
N THR A 195 19.77 -4.29 -3.49
CA THR A 195 19.31 -3.54 -2.31
C THR A 195 20.45 -2.74 -1.71
N PHE A 196 20.26 -1.42 -1.61
CA PHE A 196 21.16 -0.50 -0.93
C PHE A 196 20.69 -0.30 0.52
N LYS A 197 21.64 -0.27 1.46
CA LYS A 197 21.41 -0.22 2.91
C LYS A 197 21.91 1.06 3.57
N ASP A 198 22.72 1.89 2.88
CA ASP A 198 23.10 3.22 3.35
C ASP A 198 22.22 4.25 2.64
N VAL A 199 21.07 4.53 3.25
CA VAL A 199 20.11 5.55 2.79
C VAL A 199 20.03 6.61 3.88
N ARG A 200 20.23 7.87 3.50
CA ARG A 200 20.26 8.98 4.46
C ARG A 200 19.13 9.96 4.20
N PHE A 201 18.59 10.50 5.27
CA PHE A 201 17.58 11.54 5.22
C PHE A 201 18.21 12.89 4.89
N VAL A 202 17.74 13.51 3.81
CA VAL A 202 18.20 14.82 3.32
C VAL A 202 17.25 15.92 3.75
N GLY A 203 15.96 15.67 3.71
CA GLY A 203 15.00 16.65 4.17
C GLY A 203 13.54 16.29 3.88
N ALA A 204 12.67 16.96 4.62
CA ALA A 204 11.23 16.96 4.40
C ALA A 204 10.62 18.25 4.96
N PRO A 205 9.49 18.71 4.39
CA PRO A 205 8.74 19.81 5.01
C PRO A 205 8.15 19.35 6.35
N PRO A 206 7.72 20.30 7.20
CA PRO A 206 6.94 19.98 8.39
C PRO A 206 5.63 19.28 8.02
N SER A 207 5.08 18.46 8.94
CA SER A 207 3.80 17.76 8.72
C SER A 207 2.64 18.71 8.36
N SER A 208 2.70 19.97 8.81
CA SER A 208 1.77 21.02 8.42
C SER A 208 1.81 21.40 6.92
N ILE A 209 2.79 20.87 6.16
CA ILE A 209 2.84 20.88 4.70
C ILE A 209 2.74 19.45 4.17
N GLY A 210 3.59 18.53 4.67
CA GLY A 210 3.71 17.16 4.20
C GLY A 210 2.51 16.27 4.49
N LYS A 211 1.69 16.65 5.49
CA LYS A 211 0.45 15.97 5.88
C LYS A 211 -0.70 16.98 6.09
N PHE A 212 -0.72 18.11 5.37
CA PHE A 212 -1.79 19.11 5.47
C PHE A 212 -3.13 18.47 5.11
N GLY A 213 -4.14 18.71 5.96
CA GLY A 213 -5.46 18.10 5.88
C GLY A 213 -5.59 16.77 6.67
N GLY A 214 -4.47 16.25 7.18
CA GLY A 214 -4.44 15.12 8.11
C GLY A 214 -5.27 13.93 7.67
N GLU A 215 -6.01 13.36 8.62
CA GLU A 215 -6.96 12.27 8.34
C GLU A 215 -8.28 12.77 7.76
N THR A 216 -8.62 14.06 7.95
CA THR A 216 -9.84 14.67 7.38
C THR A 216 -9.82 14.66 5.86
N ASP A 217 -8.70 15.05 5.24
CA ASP A 217 -8.54 15.07 3.78
C ASP A 217 -8.00 13.75 3.20
N ASN A 218 -7.71 12.74 4.02
CA ASN A 218 -7.19 11.45 3.56
C ASN A 218 -8.23 10.76 2.67
N TRP A 219 -7.85 10.40 1.43
CA TRP A 219 -8.69 9.90 0.34
C TRP A 219 -9.71 10.91 -0.20
N GLU A 220 -9.55 12.18 0.10
CA GLU A 220 -10.49 13.20 -0.34
C GLU A 220 -9.91 14.11 -1.44
N TRP A 221 -10.80 14.62 -2.29
CA TRP A 221 -10.50 15.65 -3.27
C TRP A 221 -11.53 16.79 -3.19
N PRO A 222 -11.10 18.06 -3.19
CA PRO A 222 -9.76 18.59 -3.53
C PRO A 222 -8.73 18.48 -2.40
N ARG A 223 -7.53 18.00 -2.74
CA ARG A 223 -6.39 17.77 -1.84
C ARG A 223 -5.36 18.89 -1.94
N HIS A 224 -4.72 19.25 -0.80
CA HIS A 224 -3.76 20.36 -0.73
C HIS A 224 -2.47 20.00 0.01
N THR A 225 -2.07 18.76 -0.03
CA THR A 225 -0.97 18.20 0.75
C THR A 225 0.34 18.22 -0.06
N GLY A 226 1.41 18.75 0.53
CA GLY A 226 2.77 18.68 -0.04
C GLY A 226 3.46 17.37 0.36
N ASP A 227 2.89 16.23 -0.03
CA ASP A 227 3.32 14.90 0.43
C ASP A 227 4.59 14.44 -0.28
N PHE A 228 5.75 14.93 0.18
CA PHE A 228 7.04 14.51 -0.32
C PHE A 228 8.13 14.53 0.77
N SER A 229 9.17 13.73 0.57
CA SER A 229 10.41 13.70 1.35
C SER A 229 11.60 13.36 0.47
N VAL A 230 12.79 13.73 0.93
CA VAL A 230 14.05 13.66 0.17
C VAL A 230 15.06 12.81 0.93
N PHE A 231 15.65 11.84 0.22
CA PHE A 231 16.69 10.97 0.75
C PHE A 231 17.87 10.92 -0.22
N ARG A 232 18.98 10.29 0.20
CA ARG A 232 20.11 10.02 -0.67
C ARG A 232 20.62 8.61 -0.44
N ILE A 233 20.90 7.91 -1.52
CA ILE A 233 21.52 6.60 -1.53
C ILE A 233 23.04 6.79 -1.51
N TYR A 234 23.71 6.01 -0.67
CA TYR A 234 25.15 5.89 -0.62
C TYR A 234 25.60 4.47 -1.00
N ALA A 235 26.78 4.38 -1.59
CA ALA A 235 27.40 3.16 -2.09
C ALA A 235 28.86 3.09 -1.67
N ASP A 236 29.50 1.93 -1.81
CA ASP A 236 30.94 1.83 -1.68
C ASP A 236 31.68 2.59 -2.82
N LYS A 237 32.99 2.69 -2.72
CA LYS A 237 33.83 3.39 -3.73
C LYS A 237 33.75 2.78 -5.14
N ASN A 238 33.24 1.56 -5.27
CA ASN A 238 33.01 0.86 -6.54
C ASN A 238 31.56 0.97 -7.00
N ASN A 239 30.75 1.80 -6.35
CA ASN A 239 29.32 2.01 -6.64
C ASN A 239 28.44 0.78 -6.35
N ASN A 240 28.87 -0.12 -5.46
CA ASN A 240 28.10 -1.30 -5.04
C ASN A 240 27.31 -1.02 -3.75
N PRO A 241 26.20 -1.74 -3.53
CA PRO A 241 25.49 -1.72 -2.27
C PRO A 241 26.41 -2.05 -1.09
N ALA A 242 26.34 -1.22 -0.06
CA ALA A 242 27.10 -1.40 1.18
C ALA A 242 26.25 -1.07 2.40
N SER A 243 26.61 -1.62 3.56
CA SER A 243 26.12 -1.13 4.85
C SER A 243 26.71 0.26 5.13
N TYR A 244 26.08 1.01 6.04
CA TYR A 244 26.58 2.33 6.41
C TYR A 244 28.09 2.32 6.70
N SER A 245 28.78 3.26 6.10
CA SER A 245 30.18 3.60 6.37
C SER A 245 30.41 5.08 6.13
N LYS A 246 31.32 5.68 6.91
CA LYS A 246 31.78 7.05 6.68
C LYS A 246 32.49 7.21 5.33
N ASP A 247 33.05 6.11 4.81
CA ASP A 247 33.78 6.08 3.54
C ASP A 247 32.88 5.91 2.31
N ASN A 248 31.59 5.63 2.51
CA ASN A 248 30.64 5.52 1.42
C ASN A 248 30.46 6.88 0.72
N VAL A 249 30.25 6.81 -0.58
CA VAL A 249 30.05 7.97 -1.45
C VAL A 249 28.60 7.99 -1.99
N PRO A 250 28.07 9.14 -2.42
CA PRO A 250 26.79 9.21 -3.08
C PRO A 250 26.74 8.23 -4.27
N TYR A 251 25.64 7.47 -4.33
CA TYR A 251 25.41 6.50 -5.41
C TYR A 251 25.29 7.19 -6.77
N ASN A 252 26.03 6.68 -7.75
CA ASN A 252 25.91 7.10 -9.15
C ASN A 252 24.96 6.15 -9.90
N PRO A 253 23.69 6.56 -10.16
CA PRO A 253 22.67 5.69 -10.72
C PRO A 253 22.87 5.45 -12.23
N LYS A 254 22.44 4.29 -12.73
CA LYS A 254 22.36 4.00 -14.19
C LYS A 254 21.42 4.97 -14.91
N LYS A 255 20.39 5.45 -14.21
CA LYS A 255 19.38 6.36 -14.71
C LYS A 255 18.86 7.22 -13.57
N TYR A 256 18.56 8.48 -13.85
CA TYR A 256 17.77 9.37 -13.01
C TYR A 256 16.78 10.14 -13.86
N LEU A 257 15.69 10.59 -13.24
CA LEU A 257 14.61 11.24 -13.97
C LEU A 257 14.95 12.70 -14.30
N THR A 258 14.52 13.15 -15.48
CA THR A 258 14.52 14.57 -15.84
C THR A 258 13.22 15.20 -15.34
N ILE A 259 13.28 16.34 -14.69
CA ILE A 259 12.13 17.06 -14.13
C ILE A 259 11.58 18.04 -15.16
N SER A 260 10.26 18.04 -15.36
CA SER A 260 9.58 18.99 -16.25
C SER A 260 9.00 20.16 -15.48
N MET A 261 9.50 21.36 -15.76
CA MET A 261 8.95 22.61 -15.24
C MET A 261 7.81 23.19 -16.10
N LYS A 262 7.48 22.54 -17.23
CA LYS A 262 6.48 23.03 -18.20
C LYS A 262 5.04 22.85 -17.75
N GLY A 263 4.83 22.04 -16.70
CA GLY A 263 3.52 21.65 -16.21
C GLY A 263 2.75 20.74 -17.17
N TYR A 264 1.47 20.69 -16.99
CA TYR A 264 0.55 19.80 -17.70
C TYR A 264 -0.79 20.51 -17.96
N LYS A 265 -1.60 19.95 -18.84
CA LYS A 265 -2.94 20.41 -19.20
C LYS A 265 -3.93 19.24 -19.12
N PRO A 266 -5.23 19.51 -19.08
CA PRO A 266 -6.24 18.46 -19.22
C PRO A 266 -6.00 17.64 -20.47
N ASN A 267 -6.13 16.34 -20.35
CA ASN A 267 -5.90 15.32 -21.37
C ASN A 267 -4.43 15.10 -21.78
N ASP A 268 -3.47 15.75 -21.16
CA ASP A 268 -2.07 15.38 -21.33
C ASP A 268 -1.83 13.94 -20.84
N PHE A 269 -1.03 13.20 -21.59
CA PHE A 269 -0.65 11.83 -21.23
C PHE A 269 0.12 11.82 -19.90
N ALA A 270 -0.24 10.87 -19.05
CA ALA A 270 0.44 10.58 -17.79
C ALA A 270 0.68 9.07 -17.64
N MET A 271 1.83 8.68 -17.14
CA MET A 271 2.10 7.30 -16.73
C MET A 271 2.72 7.28 -15.34
N VAL A 272 2.46 6.21 -14.61
CA VAL A 272 2.98 5.93 -13.27
C VAL A 272 3.73 4.60 -13.33
N ILE A 273 4.98 4.60 -12.86
CA ILE A 273 5.77 3.37 -12.70
C ILE A 273 6.02 3.18 -11.21
N GLY A 274 5.65 2.03 -10.67
CA GLY A 274 5.80 1.79 -9.24
C GLY A 274 5.57 0.34 -8.85
N PHE A 275 5.38 0.15 -7.54
CA PHE A 275 5.24 -1.17 -6.93
C PHE A 275 3.88 -1.29 -6.22
N PRO A 276 2.78 -1.41 -6.98
CA PRO A 276 1.44 -1.58 -6.41
C PRO A 276 1.39 -2.85 -5.57
N GLY A 277 0.83 -2.75 -4.37
CA GLY A 277 0.89 -3.80 -3.35
C GLY A 277 0.05 -5.02 -3.71
N ARG A 278 -1.25 -4.88 -3.70
CA ARG A 278 -2.16 -6.02 -3.94
C ARG A 278 -3.49 -5.55 -4.52
N THR A 279 -3.93 -6.26 -5.57
CA THR A 279 -5.31 -6.20 -6.08
C THR A 279 -5.95 -7.58 -6.14
N GLN A 280 -7.26 -7.63 -6.31
CA GLN A 280 -8.06 -8.85 -6.41
C GLN A 280 -9.15 -8.64 -7.48
N ARG A 281 -8.72 -8.25 -8.69
CA ARG A 281 -9.59 -7.87 -9.82
C ARG A 281 -10.41 -9.04 -10.39
N TYR A 282 -10.02 -10.27 -10.06
CA TYR A 282 -10.61 -11.50 -10.57
C TYR A 282 -11.39 -12.29 -9.51
N MET A 283 -11.82 -11.62 -8.43
CA MET A 283 -12.71 -12.23 -7.43
C MET A 283 -14.06 -12.60 -8.04
N THR A 284 -14.59 -13.73 -7.57
CA THR A 284 -15.97 -14.15 -7.88
C THR A 284 -16.99 -13.33 -7.08
N SER A 285 -18.25 -13.41 -7.49
CA SER A 285 -19.37 -12.77 -6.79
C SER A 285 -19.43 -13.17 -5.31
N SER A 286 -19.25 -14.46 -5.02
CA SER A 286 -19.25 -14.99 -3.65
C SER A 286 -18.07 -14.50 -2.80
N GLU A 287 -16.88 -14.35 -3.39
CA GLU A 287 -15.73 -13.78 -2.70
C GLU A 287 -15.92 -12.29 -2.39
N VAL A 288 -16.50 -11.51 -3.30
CA VAL A 288 -16.84 -10.10 -3.06
C VAL A 288 -17.90 -9.97 -1.97
N GLU A 289 -18.91 -10.85 -1.96
CA GLU A 289 -19.94 -10.88 -0.91
C GLU A 289 -19.33 -11.24 0.46
N GLU A 290 -18.42 -12.22 0.52
CA GLU A 290 -17.64 -12.59 1.73
C GLU A 290 -16.83 -11.39 2.23
N MET A 291 -16.10 -10.70 1.36
CA MET A 291 -15.34 -9.50 1.71
C MET A 291 -16.23 -8.40 2.25
N GLN A 292 -17.33 -8.09 1.56
CA GLN A 292 -18.26 -7.04 1.97
C GLN A 292 -18.88 -7.30 3.34
N ASN A 293 -19.32 -8.55 3.58
CA ASN A 293 -20.16 -8.88 4.73
C ASN A 293 -19.35 -9.38 5.94
N ILE A 294 -18.11 -9.82 5.76
CA ILE A 294 -17.26 -10.35 6.83
C ILE A 294 -16.08 -9.43 7.08
N SER A 295 -15.05 -9.43 6.23
CA SER A 295 -13.80 -8.71 6.55
C SER A 295 -13.99 -7.19 6.62
N ASN A 296 -14.52 -6.56 5.57
CA ASN A 296 -14.75 -5.11 5.60
C ASN A 296 -15.74 -4.69 6.69
N ALA A 297 -16.76 -5.51 6.97
CA ALA A 297 -17.74 -5.22 8.01
C ALA A 297 -17.13 -5.31 9.42
N ALA A 298 -16.32 -6.33 9.70
CA ALA A 298 -15.63 -6.49 10.97
C ALA A 298 -14.61 -5.36 11.18
N GLU A 299 -13.78 -5.09 10.18
CA GLU A 299 -12.77 -4.03 10.20
C GLU A 299 -13.39 -2.65 10.45
N ALA A 300 -14.41 -2.28 9.68
CA ALA A 300 -15.10 -1.00 9.83
C ALA A 300 -15.73 -0.84 11.22
N TYR A 301 -16.39 -1.89 11.72
CA TYR A 301 -17.09 -1.86 12.99
C TYR A 301 -16.14 -1.78 14.20
N CYS A 302 -15.16 -2.68 14.26
CA CYS A 302 -14.23 -2.78 15.37
C CYS A 302 -13.33 -1.55 15.47
N ARG A 303 -12.78 -1.11 14.34
CA ARG A 303 -11.88 0.05 14.31
C ARG A 303 -12.60 1.36 14.60
N THR A 304 -13.86 1.52 14.21
CA THR A 304 -14.64 2.72 14.59
C THR A 304 -14.71 2.87 16.10
N ILE A 305 -15.02 1.80 16.82
CA ILE A 305 -15.13 1.83 18.30
C ILE A 305 -13.76 2.07 18.94
N LYS A 306 -12.74 1.37 18.49
CA LYS A 306 -11.36 1.51 18.98
C LYS A 306 -10.84 2.93 18.79
N GLU A 307 -10.98 3.47 17.58
CA GLU A 307 -10.49 4.80 17.23
C GLU A 307 -11.21 5.92 17.99
N ASP A 308 -12.49 5.77 18.29
CA ASP A 308 -13.22 6.72 19.14
C ASP A 308 -12.62 6.80 20.56
N ILE A 309 -12.18 5.66 21.12
CA ILE A 309 -11.51 5.61 22.43
C ILE A 309 -10.14 6.29 22.32
N TRP A 310 -9.35 5.92 21.32
CA TRP A 310 -8.01 6.47 21.10
C TRP A 310 -8.05 7.98 20.88
N GLN A 311 -8.96 8.47 20.02
CA GLN A 311 -9.05 9.88 19.67
C GLN A 311 -9.40 10.75 20.89
N LYS A 312 -10.28 10.26 21.79
CA LYS A 312 -10.59 10.96 23.04
C LYS A 312 -9.35 11.11 23.93
N ALA A 313 -8.57 10.04 24.09
CA ALA A 313 -7.34 10.07 24.89
C ALA A 313 -6.26 10.95 24.26
N MET A 314 -6.06 10.85 22.94
CA MET A 314 -5.09 11.64 22.18
C MET A 314 -5.39 13.15 22.27
N ARG A 315 -6.66 13.54 22.22
CA ARG A 315 -7.06 14.95 22.38
C ARG A 315 -6.87 15.48 23.81
N ALA A 316 -6.91 14.61 24.80
CA ALA A 316 -6.79 14.97 26.19
C ALA A 316 -5.34 15.10 26.67
N ASP A 317 -4.40 14.41 26.02
CA ASP A 317 -3.01 14.31 26.46
C ASP A 317 -2.03 14.29 25.28
N GLU A 318 -1.11 15.26 25.24
CA GLU A 318 -0.10 15.41 24.16
C GLU A 318 0.84 14.19 24.06
N HIS A 319 1.22 13.61 25.20
CA HIS A 319 2.09 12.44 25.21
C HIS A 319 1.41 11.23 24.57
N THR A 320 0.16 10.97 24.94
CA THR A 320 -0.67 9.93 24.34
C THR A 320 -0.88 10.19 22.84
N ASN A 321 -1.07 11.44 22.43
CA ASN A 321 -1.16 11.79 21.01
C ASN A 321 0.10 11.40 20.23
N ILE A 322 1.28 11.69 20.77
CA ILE A 322 2.56 11.30 20.13
C ILE A 322 2.68 9.78 20.03
N GLN A 323 2.36 9.04 21.10
CA GLN A 323 2.43 7.57 21.13
C GLN A 323 1.50 6.89 20.14
N TYR A 324 0.29 7.43 19.95
CA TYR A 324 -0.76 6.77 19.16
C TYR A 324 -0.97 7.35 17.76
N ALA A 325 -0.36 8.46 17.40
CA ALA A 325 -0.58 9.13 16.11
C ALA A 325 -0.38 8.19 14.91
N SER A 326 0.70 7.40 14.90
CA SER A 326 0.98 6.44 13.83
C SER A 326 0.00 5.25 13.83
N LYS A 327 -0.32 4.71 15.02
CA LYS A 327 -1.28 3.61 15.17
C LYS A 327 -2.68 4.04 14.73
N PHE A 328 -3.10 5.24 15.12
CA PHE A 328 -4.38 5.83 14.74
C PHE A 328 -4.47 6.05 13.23
N ALA A 329 -3.45 6.65 12.62
CA ALA A 329 -3.41 6.89 11.18
C ALA A 329 -3.50 5.58 10.38
N TYR A 330 -2.76 4.54 10.81
CA TYR A 330 -2.82 3.21 10.20
C TYR A 330 -4.23 2.60 10.32
N SER A 331 -4.81 2.59 11.51
CA SER A 331 -6.14 2.04 11.75
C SER A 331 -7.21 2.77 10.94
N SER A 332 -7.21 4.12 10.99
CA SER A 332 -8.16 4.98 10.27
C SER A 332 -8.10 4.81 8.76
N ASN A 333 -6.90 4.65 8.19
CA ASN A 333 -6.73 4.43 6.76
C ASN A 333 -7.46 3.15 6.29
N PHE A 334 -7.28 2.05 7.00
CA PHE A 334 -7.94 0.79 6.67
C PHE A 334 -9.45 0.85 6.92
N ARG A 335 -9.88 1.42 8.06
CA ARG A 335 -11.31 1.59 8.35
C ARG A 335 -12.03 2.39 7.27
N LYS A 336 -11.47 3.53 6.85
CA LYS A 336 -12.02 4.35 5.77
C LYS A 336 -12.09 3.57 4.47
N LYS A 337 -11.04 2.81 4.15
CA LYS A 337 -10.99 1.96 2.96
C LYS A 337 -12.09 0.88 2.99
N ALA A 338 -12.27 0.18 4.11
CA ALA A 338 -13.30 -0.85 4.26
C ALA A 338 -14.72 -0.29 4.07
N ILE A 339 -15.00 0.90 4.66
CA ILE A 339 -16.29 1.58 4.50
C ILE A 339 -16.52 1.98 3.05
N ALA A 340 -15.57 2.71 2.46
CA ALA A 340 -15.71 3.22 1.09
C ALA A 340 -15.77 2.10 0.05
N MET A 341 -15.01 1.03 0.25
CA MET A 341 -15.09 -0.16 -0.60
C MET A 341 -16.47 -0.79 -0.56
N ASN A 342 -17.08 -0.92 0.62
CA ASN A 342 -18.43 -1.45 0.76
C ASN A 342 -19.50 -0.54 0.13
N ASP A 343 -19.33 0.78 0.23
CA ASP A 343 -20.22 1.74 -0.45
C ASP A 343 -20.09 1.65 -1.97
N ALA A 344 -18.86 1.50 -2.48
CA ALA A 344 -18.61 1.29 -3.89
C ALA A 344 -19.18 -0.05 -4.38
N PHE A 345 -19.03 -1.14 -3.62
CA PHE A 345 -19.60 -2.44 -4.00
C PHE A 345 -21.11 -2.38 -4.18
N LYS A 346 -21.80 -1.62 -3.32
CA LYS A 346 -23.24 -1.39 -3.42
C LYS A 346 -23.59 -0.48 -4.59
N SER A 347 -22.98 0.70 -4.68
CA SER A 347 -23.30 1.72 -5.69
C SER A 347 -22.99 1.26 -7.12
N LEU A 348 -21.92 0.49 -7.31
CA LEU A 348 -21.52 -0.08 -8.60
C LEU A 348 -22.13 -1.47 -8.89
N ASN A 349 -22.94 -2.01 -7.98
CA ASN A 349 -23.52 -3.36 -8.08
C ASN A 349 -22.45 -4.43 -8.39
N VAL A 350 -21.32 -4.41 -7.70
CA VAL A 350 -20.14 -5.23 -8.04
C VAL A 350 -20.45 -6.71 -8.00
N ILE A 351 -21.19 -7.20 -6.98
CA ILE A 351 -21.60 -8.62 -6.87
C ILE A 351 -22.40 -9.05 -8.09
N ALA A 352 -23.40 -8.26 -8.52
CA ALA A 352 -24.20 -8.60 -9.69
C ALA A 352 -23.39 -8.57 -11.00
N ARG A 353 -22.46 -7.61 -11.15
CA ARG A 353 -21.54 -7.55 -12.31
C ARG A 353 -20.64 -8.77 -12.37
N ARG A 354 -20.13 -9.24 -11.23
CA ARG A 354 -19.32 -10.48 -11.15
C ARG A 354 -20.15 -11.71 -11.50
N ALA A 355 -21.35 -11.84 -10.93
CA ALA A 355 -22.26 -12.95 -11.24
C ALA A 355 -22.62 -13.03 -12.73
N GLU A 356 -22.77 -11.89 -13.42
CA GLU A 356 -23.01 -11.90 -14.87
C GLU A 356 -21.77 -12.32 -15.66
N ALA A 357 -20.56 -11.86 -15.25
CA ALA A 357 -19.29 -12.30 -15.86
C ALA A 357 -19.06 -13.81 -15.67
N GLU A 358 -19.43 -14.36 -14.51
CA GLU A 358 -19.39 -15.81 -14.23
C GLU A 358 -20.34 -16.59 -15.14
N LYS A 359 -21.57 -16.09 -15.39
CA LYS A 359 -22.50 -16.71 -16.35
C LYS A 359 -21.95 -16.69 -17.78
N GLU A 360 -21.32 -15.58 -18.20
CA GLU A 360 -20.68 -15.52 -19.52
C GLU A 360 -19.52 -16.53 -19.62
N PHE A 361 -18.73 -16.66 -18.57
CA PHE A 361 -17.65 -17.63 -18.49
C PHE A 361 -18.18 -19.06 -18.59
N LEU A 362 -19.23 -19.43 -17.85
CA LEU A 362 -19.85 -20.76 -17.91
C LEU A 362 -20.42 -21.06 -19.29
N LYS A 363 -21.10 -20.10 -19.94
CA LYS A 363 -21.56 -20.25 -21.33
C LYS A 363 -20.42 -20.53 -22.29
N TRP A 364 -19.27 -19.85 -22.12
CA TRP A 364 -18.06 -20.09 -22.93
C TRP A 364 -17.45 -21.47 -22.65
N VAL A 365 -17.44 -21.92 -21.39
CA VAL A 365 -16.99 -23.26 -20.99
C VAL A 365 -17.86 -24.34 -21.63
N GLU A 366 -19.18 -24.15 -21.67
CA GLU A 366 -20.11 -25.12 -22.23
C GLU A 366 -19.95 -25.36 -23.73
N GLN A 367 -19.31 -24.48 -24.47
CA GLN A 367 -19.12 -24.59 -25.92
C GLN A 367 -18.06 -25.66 -26.31
N SER A 368 -17.26 -26.15 -25.37
CA SER A 368 -16.21 -27.15 -25.64
C SER A 368 -16.17 -28.25 -24.56
N PRO A 369 -16.19 -29.54 -24.96
CA PRO A 369 -15.99 -30.63 -24.02
C PRO A 369 -14.66 -30.53 -23.23
N GLU A 370 -13.59 -30.06 -23.89
CA GLU A 370 -12.27 -29.87 -23.26
C GLU A 370 -12.32 -28.80 -22.18
N ARG A 371 -13.00 -27.67 -22.43
CA ARG A 371 -13.21 -26.60 -21.46
C ARG A 371 -14.04 -27.08 -20.28
N LYS A 372 -15.07 -27.89 -20.52
CA LYS A 372 -15.89 -28.50 -19.45
C LYS A 372 -15.04 -29.36 -18.51
N VAL A 373 -14.14 -30.17 -19.05
CA VAL A 373 -13.22 -30.98 -18.24
C VAL A 373 -12.25 -30.10 -17.45
N LYS A 374 -11.77 -29.00 -18.03
CA LYS A 374 -10.71 -28.17 -17.46
C LYS A 374 -11.25 -27.14 -16.47
N TYR A 375 -12.40 -26.53 -16.75
CA TYR A 375 -12.93 -25.36 -16.05
C TYR A 375 -14.32 -25.53 -15.45
N GLY A 376 -15.02 -26.64 -15.77
CA GLY A 376 -16.46 -26.77 -15.52
C GLY A 376 -16.88 -26.70 -14.06
N ASP A 377 -16.03 -27.11 -13.14
CA ASP A 377 -16.32 -27.15 -11.70
C ASP A 377 -15.64 -26.03 -10.87
N CYS A 378 -14.84 -25.18 -11.52
CA CYS A 378 -14.01 -24.23 -10.77
C CYS A 378 -14.85 -23.20 -9.98
N LEU A 379 -15.91 -22.66 -10.57
CA LEU A 379 -16.78 -21.69 -9.88
C LEU A 379 -17.60 -22.34 -8.77
N GLU A 380 -18.09 -23.57 -8.98
CA GLU A 380 -18.79 -24.34 -7.94
C GLU A 380 -17.89 -24.59 -6.73
N LYS A 381 -16.63 -25.00 -6.96
CA LYS A 381 -15.63 -25.21 -5.90
C LYS A 381 -15.32 -23.91 -5.14
N ILE A 382 -15.18 -22.80 -5.82
CA ILE A 382 -14.99 -21.49 -5.16
C ILE A 382 -16.18 -21.17 -4.28
N ASN A 383 -17.40 -21.25 -4.82
CA ASN A 383 -18.63 -20.89 -4.12
C ASN A 383 -18.91 -21.81 -2.92
N SER A 384 -18.70 -23.12 -3.05
CA SER A 384 -18.84 -24.07 -1.94
C SER A 384 -17.81 -23.80 -0.85
N THR A 385 -16.55 -23.56 -1.20
CA THR A 385 -15.51 -23.25 -0.23
C THR A 385 -15.82 -21.97 0.55
N VAL A 386 -16.26 -20.89 -0.12
CA VAL A 386 -16.64 -19.63 0.53
C VAL A 386 -17.77 -19.89 1.53
N LYS A 387 -18.80 -20.66 1.13
CA LYS A 387 -19.91 -21.02 2.01
C LYS A 387 -19.48 -21.87 3.21
N ASP A 388 -18.67 -22.89 2.98
CA ASP A 388 -18.27 -23.86 4.01
C ASP A 388 -17.36 -23.24 5.07
N ARG A 389 -16.51 -22.27 4.69
CA ARG A 389 -15.61 -21.56 5.61
C ARG A 389 -16.21 -20.34 6.31
N ALA A 390 -17.41 -19.89 5.91
CA ALA A 390 -17.97 -18.60 6.34
C ALA A 390 -18.00 -18.41 7.86
N SER A 391 -18.39 -19.42 8.64
CA SER A 391 -18.45 -19.34 10.11
C SER A 391 -17.06 -19.22 10.74
N SER A 392 -16.09 -20.02 10.30
CA SER A 392 -14.72 -19.98 10.79
C SER A 392 -14.01 -18.70 10.36
N TYR A 393 -14.27 -18.22 9.14
CA TYR A 393 -13.73 -16.96 8.66
C TYR A 393 -14.29 -15.76 9.43
N TYR A 394 -15.60 -15.74 9.69
CA TYR A 394 -16.24 -14.71 10.52
C TYR A 394 -15.63 -14.64 11.92
N ALA A 395 -15.48 -15.76 12.59
CA ALA A 395 -14.89 -15.82 13.92
C ALA A 395 -13.42 -15.40 13.90
N PHE A 396 -12.66 -15.78 12.87
CA PHE A 396 -11.26 -15.43 12.73
C PHE A 396 -11.06 -13.94 12.42
N GLU A 397 -11.87 -13.33 11.57
CA GLU A 397 -11.81 -11.88 11.30
C GLU A 397 -12.12 -11.06 12.54
N TYR A 398 -13.18 -11.41 13.29
CA TYR A 398 -13.45 -10.74 14.55
C TYR A 398 -12.34 -10.98 15.58
N PHE A 399 -11.70 -12.15 15.57
CA PHE A 399 -10.53 -12.39 16.41
C PHE A 399 -9.39 -11.41 16.08
N ILE A 400 -9.08 -11.25 14.81
CA ILE A 400 -8.01 -10.33 14.34
C ILE A 400 -8.33 -8.89 14.73
N GLU A 401 -9.55 -8.43 14.47
CA GLU A 401 -9.94 -7.03 14.67
C GLU A 401 -10.27 -6.69 16.15
N THR A 402 -10.22 -7.68 17.05
CA THR A 402 -10.49 -7.48 18.48
C THR A 402 -9.40 -8.07 19.37
N LEU A 403 -9.48 -9.36 19.69
CA LEU A 403 -8.61 -9.98 20.70
C LEU A 403 -7.12 -9.94 20.34
N ASN A 404 -6.79 -10.11 19.05
CA ASN A 404 -5.42 -10.01 18.55
C ASN A 404 -4.88 -8.57 18.56
N ASP A 405 -5.77 -7.58 18.64
CA ASP A 405 -5.44 -6.15 18.61
C ASP A 405 -5.26 -5.54 20.02
N ILE A 406 -5.37 -6.35 21.07
CA ILE A 406 -5.04 -5.97 22.45
C ILE A 406 -3.53 -5.85 22.59
N GLU A 407 -3.03 -4.64 22.85
CA GLU A 407 -1.60 -4.33 22.72
C GLU A 407 -0.73 -5.07 23.77
N ILE A 408 -1.18 -5.17 25.02
CA ILE A 408 -0.42 -5.82 26.11
C ILE A 408 -0.08 -7.28 25.83
N ILE A 409 -0.78 -7.92 24.89
CA ILE A 409 -0.51 -9.30 24.49
C ILE A 409 0.80 -9.42 23.70
N GLN A 410 1.27 -8.35 23.04
CA GLN A 410 2.44 -8.40 22.17
C GLN A 410 3.71 -8.92 22.85
N PRO A 411 4.21 -8.37 23.96
CA PRO A 411 5.38 -8.88 24.63
C PRO A 411 5.19 -10.32 25.14
N VAL A 412 3.98 -10.67 25.59
CA VAL A 412 3.62 -12.02 26.03
C VAL A 412 3.70 -13.02 24.88
N TYR A 413 3.18 -12.67 23.71
CA TYR A 413 3.25 -13.46 22.50
C TYR A 413 4.69 -13.72 22.07
N GLN A 414 5.53 -12.67 22.06
CA GLN A 414 6.93 -12.78 21.67
C GLN A 414 7.71 -13.75 22.57
N LEU A 415 7.50 -13.67 23.88
CA LEU A 415 8.08 -14.60 24.87
C LEU A 415 7.52 -16.01 24.73
N ALA A 416 6.21 -16.17 24.61
CA ALA A 416 5.54 -17.46 24.57
C ALA A 416 5.99 -18.32 23.37
N TYR A 417 6.29 -17.68 22.22
CA TYR A 417 6.79 -18.37 21.03
C TYR A 417 8.33 -18.35 20.90
N GLY A 418 9.05 -17.93 21.94
CA GLY A 418 10.51 -17.91 21.96
C GLY A 418 11.14 -17.00 20.89
N ARG A 419 10.41 -15.99 20.42
CA ARG A 419 10.90 -15.00 19.48
C ARG A 419 11.88 -14.03 20.14
N ILE A 420 11.62 -13.74 21.42
CA ILE A 420 12.50 -13.01 22.32
C ILE A 420 12.75 -13.86 23.55
N SER A 421 13.84 -13.60 24.27
CA SER A 421 14.22 -14.25 25.52
C SER A 421 14.32 -13.21 26.64
N ASP A 422 14.33 -13.68 27.89
CA ASP A 422 14.52 -12.79 29.06
C ASP A 422 15.80 -11.96 28.95
N LYS A 423 16.83 -12.46 28.25
CA LYS A 423 18.12 -11.79 28.09
C LYS A 423 18.08 -10.58 27.18
N ASN A 424 17.28 -10.64 26.11
CA ASN A 424 17.15 -9.56 25.11
C ASN A 424 15.80 -8.84 25.19
N PHE A 425 14.95 -9.16 26.17
CA PHE A 425 13.63 -8.56 26.35
C PHE A 425 13.67 -7.03 26.35
N LYS A 426 14.66 -6.44 27.03
CA LYS A 426 14.77 -5.00 27.13
C LYS A 426 14.96 -4.31 25.78
N GLU A 427 15.88 -4.83 24.98
CA GLU A 427 16.20 -4.27 23.66
C GLU A 427 15.05 -4.50 22.67
N GLU A 428 14.53 -5.73 22.63
CA GLU A 428 13.52 -6.14 21.64
C GLU A 428 12.11 -5.56 21.91
N THR A 429 11.83 -5.11 23.15
CA THR A 429 10.55 -4.49 23.50
C THR A 429 10.63 -2.99 23.74
N ALA A 430 11.79 -2.36 23.52
CA ALA A 430 11.98 -0.95 23.79
C ALA A 430 11.03 -0.06 22.98
N ASP A 431 10.89 -0.33 21.68
CA ASP A 431 9.99 0.41 20.78
C ASP A 431 8.52 0.21 21.18
N PHE A 432 8.13 -1.01 21.56
CA PHE A 432 6.77 -1.27 22.04
C PHE A 432 6.44 -0.41 23.26
N TYR A 433 7.26 -0.47 24.32
CA TYR A 433 6.98 0.28 25.56
C TYR A 433 7.16 1.79 25.42
N LYS A 434 7.94 2.27 24.47
CA LYS A 434 8.05 3.70 24.14
C LYS A 434 6.69 4.25 23.69
N ASP A 435 5.99 3.51 22.86
CA ASP A 435 4.73 3.93 22.24
C ASP A 435 3.49 3.22 22.83
N TYR A 436 3.59 2.74 24.07
CA TYR A 436 2.54 2.02 24.78
C TYR A 436 1.93 2.82 25.94
N SER A 437 0.62 2.91 25.97
CA SER A 437 -0.14 3.49 27.09
C SER A 437 -1.00 2.41 27.77
N PRO A 438 -0.62 1.89 28.93
CA PRO A 438 -1.39 0.85 29.62
C PRO A 438 -2.79 1.33 30.04
N ALA A 439 -2.98 2.62 30.31
CA ALA A 439 -4.28 3.18 30.64
C ALA A 439 -5.21 3.16 29.42
N LEU A 440 -4.70 3.52 28.23
CA LEU A 440 -5.49 3.52 27.01
C LEU A 440 -5.76 2.10 26.52
N ASP A 441 -4.77 1.21 26.58
CA ASP A 441 -4.94 -0.20 26.21
C ASP A 441 -5.96 -0.91 27.13
N ARG A 442 -6.01 -0.57 28.44
CA ARG A 442 -7.03 -1.07 29.38
C ARG A 442 -8.44 -0.75 28.89
N GLU A 443 -8.72 0.50 28.53
CA GLU A 443 -10.04 0.93 28.06
C GLU A 443 -10.37 0.32 26.68
N THR A 444 -9.38 0.26 25.79
CA THR A 444 -9.51 -0.39 24.48
C THR A 444 -9.83 -1.88 24.65
N THR A 445 -9.12 -2.58 25.54
CA THR A 445 -9.33 -4.00 25.85
C THR A 445 -10.74 -4.30 26.31
N LYS A 446 -11.32 -3.46 27.19
CA LYS A 446 -12.73 -3.60 27.63
C LYS A 446 -13.69 -3.61 26.44
N ALA A 447 -13.52 -2.67 25.53
CA ALA A 447 -14.36 -2.56 24.33
C ALA A 447 -14.15 -3.75 23.38
N LEU A 448 -12.91 -4.14 23.11
CA LEU A 448 -12.60 -5.22 22.18
C LEU A 448 -13.10 -6.58 22.67
N ILE A 449 -12.93 -6.90 23.95
CA ILE A 449 -13.46 -8.12 24.56
C ILE A 449 -14.99 -8.15 24.48
N LYS A 450 -15.65 -7.01 24.71
CA LYS A 450 -17.11 -6.90 24.59
C LYS A 450 -17.57 -7.14 23.16
N ILE A 451 -16.91 -6.52 22.18
CA ILE A 451 -17.25 -6.71 20.74
C ILE A 451 -17.15 -8.19 20.37
N TYR A 452 -16.05 -8.86 20.71
CA TYR A 452 -15.88 -10.28 20.38
C TYR A 452 -16.98 -11.14 20.98
N ARG A 453 -17.32 -10.93 22.26
CA ARG A 453 -18.40 -11.64 22.95
C ARG A 453 -19.76 -11.45 22.29
N ASP A 454 -20.05 -10.22 21.86
CA ASP A 454 -21.34 -9.88 21.24
C ASP A 454 -21.46 -10.44 19.80
N LYS A 455 -20.36 -10.55 19.09
CA LYS A 455 -20.32 -10.94 17.66
C LYS A 455 -20.07 -12.43 17.44
N VAL A 456 -19.20 -13.06 18.23
CA VAL A 456 -18.81 -14.45 18.05
C VAL A 456 -19.54 -15.32 19.09
N THR A 457 -20.69 -15.85 18.69
CA THR A 457 -21.58 -16.61 19.57
C THR A 457 -21.46 -18.13 19.46
N ASP A 458 -20.79 -18.64 18.42
CA ASP A 458 -20.52 -20.07 18.26
C ASP A 458 -19.58 -20.54 19.39
N PRO A 459 -20.03 -21.46 20.30
CA PRO A 459 -19.25 -21.91 21.44
C PRO A 459 -17.86 -22.46 21.08
N LYS A 460 -17.68 -22.93 19.85
CA LYS A 460 -16.44 -23.47 19.31
C LYS A 460 -15.34 -22.41 19.25
N TYR A 461 -15.72 -21.15 19.07
CA TYR A 461 -14.80 -20.03 18.91
C TYR A 461 -14.80 -19.05 20.11
N VAL A 462 -15.49 -19.39 21.21
CA VAL A 462 -15.57 -18.56 22.41
C VAL A 462 -14.44 -18.93 23.38
N PRO A 463 -13.48 -18.02 23.66
CA PRO A 463 -12.40 -18.24 24.62
C PRO A 463 -12.90 -18.55 26.03
N SER A 464 -12.16 -19.42 26.74
CA SER A 464 -12.58 -19.87 28.08
C SER A 464 -12.54 -18.79 29.16
N PHE A 465 -11.81 -17.68 28.97
CA PHE A 465 -11.80 -16.57 29.93
C PHE A 465 -13.19 -15.92 30.10
N TYR A 466 -14.10 -16.04 29.12
CA TYR A 466 -15.47 -15.56 29.28
C TYR A 466 -16.23 -16.33 30.37
N LYS A 467 -15.93 -17.62 30.58
CA LYS A 467 -16.50 -18.40 31.70
C LYS A 467 -16.01 -17.86 33.04
N GLU A 468 -14.77 -17.42 33.11
CA GLU A 468 -14.21 -16.76 34.31
C GLU A 468 -14.88 -15.40 34.55
N ILE A 469 -15.07 -14.59 33.49
CA ILE A 469 -15.83 -13.34 33.60
C ILE A 469 -17.22 -13.59 34.17
N ASP A 470 -17.92 -14.59 33.68
CA ASP A 470 -19.29 -14.90 34.12
C ASP A 470 -19.33 -15.41 35.55
N SER A 471 -18.39 -16.28 35.96
CA SER A 471 -18.41 -16.92 37.28
C SER A 471 -17.76 -16.10 38.39
N ALA A 472 -16.57 -15.51 38.11
CA ALA A 472 -15.78 -14.81 39.13
C ALA A 472 -16.07 -13.29 39.19
N TYR A 473 -16.50 -12.70 38.08
CA TYR A 473 -16.72 -11.25 37.97
C TYR A 473 -18.21 -10.90 37.74
N ASN A 474 -19.14 -11.85 37.92
CA ASN A 474 -20.59 -11.65 37.70
C ASN A 474 -20.92 -11.08 36.29
N GLY A 475 -20.22 -11.55 35.26
CA GLY A 475 -20.40 -11.11 33.87
C GLY A 475 -19.76 -9.75 33.53
N SER A 476 -19.09 -9.08 34.47
CA SER A 476 -18.49 -7.76 34.29
C SER A 476 -17.14 -7.87 33.60
N ILE A 477 -17.10 -7.53 32.30
CA ILE A 477 -15.86 -7.41 31.52
C ILE A 477 -14.94 -6.34 32.12
N ASP A 478 -15.50 -5.20 32.52
CA ASP A 478 -14.72 -4.09 33.07
C ASP A 478 -13.92 -4.51 34.30
N LYS A 479 -14.58 -5.19 35.26
CA LYS A 479 -13.91 -5.68 36.48
C LYS A 479 -12.83 -6.72 36.18
N TYR A 480 -13.09 -7.62 35.24
CA TYR A 480 -12.09 -8.60 34.81
C TYR A 480 -10.85 -7.93 34.20
N VAL A 481 -11.05 -6.99 33.30
CA VAL A 481 -9.95 -6.28 32.64
C VAL A 481 -9.20 -5.40 33.64
N ASP A 482 -9.90 -4.69 34.54
CA ASP A 482 -9.25 -3.89 35.58
C ASP A 482 -8.36 -4.76 36.46
N ASP A 483 -8.88 -5.88 36.97
CA ASP A 483 -8.13 -6.82 37.78
C ASP A 483 -6.93 -7.42 37.04
N MET A 484 -7.10 -7.77 35.76
CA MET A 484 -6.02 -8.26 34.89
C MET A 484 -4.89 -7.26 34.73
N PHE A 485 -5.21 -5.99 34.42
CA PHE A 485 -4.21 -4.93 34.26
C PHE A 485 -3.52 -4.54 35.56
N ASP A 486 -4.22 -4.64 36.68
CA ASP A 486 -3.66 -4.36 38.02
C ASP A 486 -2.66 -5.45 38.47
N LYS A 487 -2.88 -6.70 38.06
CA LYS A 487 -2.09 -7.86 38.49
C LYS A 487 -0.95 -8.24 37.53
N THR A 488 -1.08 -7.94 36.25
CA THR A 488 -0.06 -8.33 35.25
C THR A 488 1.24 -7.55 35.44
N TYR A 489 2.34 -8.20 35.12
CA TYR A 489 3.68 -7.59 35.09
C TYR A 489 3.97 -6.85 33.79
N PHE A 490 3.19 -7.03 32.74
CA PHE A 490 3.48 -6.53 31.38
C PHE A 490 2.98 -5.10 31.11
N THR A 491 2.43 -4.40 32.10
CA THR A 491 1.99 -3.00 31.95
C THR A 491 3.16 -2.01 31.79
N SER A 492 4.39 -2.40 32.14
CA SER A 492 5.60 -1.63 31.80
C SER A 492 6.81 -2.55 31.67
N GLN A 493 7.79 -2.10 30.90
CA GLN A 493 9.05 -2.85 30.71
C GLN A 493 9.79 -3.10 32.04
N GLU A 494 9.79 -2.11 32.92
CA GLU A 494 10.44 -2.19 34.24
C GLU A 494 9.80 -3.28 35.12
N LYS A 495 8.46 -3.30 35.20
CA LYS A 495 7.73 -4.34 35.94
C LYS A 495 8.03 -5.74 35.41
N ALA A 496 7.98 -5.91 34.08
CA ALA A 496 8.27 -7.19 33.43
C ALA A 496 9.71 -7.66 33.70
N LEU A 497 10.70 -6.78 33.55
CA LEU A 497 12.10 -7.08 33.83
C LEU A 497 12.36 -7.37 35.29
N THR A 498 11.65 -6.71 36.21
CA THR A 498 11.75 -6.98 37.63
C THR A 498 11.19 -8.34 37.99
N ALA A 499 10.01 -8.68 37.45
CA ALA A 499 9.40 -9.98 37.64
C ALA A 499 10.27 -11.13 37.11
N MET A 500 10.86 -10.99 35.92
CA MET A 500 11.74 -11.99 35.29
C MET A 500 13.03 -12.29 36.12
N LYS A 501 13.44 -11.39 37.02
CA LYS A 501 14.57 -11.60 37.94
C LYS A 501 14.15 -12.38 39.18
N ASP A 502 12.86 -12.46 39.47
CA ASP A 502 12.35 -13.22 40.61
C ASP A 502 12.26 -14.72 40.26
N THR A 503 12.95 -15.55 41.02
CA THR A 503 12.95 -17.00 40.80
C THR A 503 11.57 -17.66 41.02
N ALA A 504 10.65 -16.97 41.71
CA ALA A 504 9.27 -17.38 41.90
C ALA A 504 8.37 -16.98 40.70
N PHE A 505 8.83 -16.12 39.82
CA PHE A 505 8.06 -15.70 38.67
C PHE A 505 7.85 -16.85 37.69
N THR A 506 6.61 -17.08 37.37
CA THR A 506 6.23 -18.00 36.29
C THR A 506 5.22 -17.30 35.39
N MET A 507 5.63 -17.05 34.15
CA MET A 507 4.78 -16.37 33.15
C MET A 507 3.39 -17.03 33.04
N LYS A 508 3.30 -18.34 33.25
CA LYS A 508 2.03 -19.10 33.21
C LYS A 508 0.99 -18.61 34.25
N ASN A 509 1.45 -17.94 35.31
CA ASN A 509 0.56 -17.42 36.38
C ASN A 509 0.12 -15.96 36.11
N ASP A 510 0.71 -15.30 35.09
CA ASP A 510 0.32 -13.95 34.69
C ASP A 510 -1.06 -13.96 34.03
N PRO A 511 -2.01 -13.08 34.44
CA PRO A 511 -3.37 -13.10 33.90
C PRO A 511 -3.44 -12.77 32.40
N VAL A 512 -2.56 -11.93 31.87
CA VAL A 512 -2.50 -11.64 30.42
C VAL A 512 -2.02 -12.88 29.65
N PHE A 513 -1.07 -13.63 30.18
CA PHE A 513 -0.65 -14.90 29.57
C PHE A 513 -1.81 -15.92 29.57
N GLN A 514 -2.57 -16.02 30.66
CA GLN A 514 -3.72 -16.94 30.74
C GLN A 514 -4.80 -16.56 29.73
N MET A 515 -5.11 -15.25 29.62
CA MET A 515 -6.01 -14.74 28.59
C MET A 515 -5.50 -15.08 27.18
N PHE A 516 -4.22 -14.82 26.90
CA PHE A 516 -3.58 -15.13 25.62
C PHE A 516 -3.70 -16.64 25.27
N ILE A 517 -3.40 -17.55 26.19
CA ILE A 517 -3.55 -18.97 25.97
C ILE A 517 -5.00 -19.37 25.69
N SER A 518 -5.95 -18.77 26.39
CA SER A 518 -7.39 -18.97 26.14
C SER A 518 -7.78 -18.54 24.72
N MET A 519 -7.25 -17.40 24.25
CA MET A 519 -7.48 -16.87 22.91
C MET A 519 -6.91 -17.79 21.82
N ILE A 520 -5.66 -18.23 21.98
CA ILE A 520 -4.98 -19.08 20.98
C ILE A 520 -5.67 -20.43 20.81
N LYS A 521 -6.24 -20.98 21.91
CA LYS A 521 -7.00 -22.23 21.87
C LYS A 521 -8.23 -22.21 20.96
N VAL A 522 -8.78 -21.02 20.67
CA VAL A 522 -9.91 -20.88 19.75
C VAL A 522 -9.48 -20.31 18.39
N ALA A 523 -8.47 -19.44 18.37
CA ALA A 523 -7.98 -18.86 17.13
C ALA A 523 -7.32 -19.87 16.20
N GLN A 524 -6.49 -20.78 16.74
CA GLN A 524 -5.82 -21.83 15.93
C GLN A 524 -6.82 -22.78 15.25
N PRO A 525 -7.84 -23.34 15.94
CA PRO A 525 -8.87 -24.12 15.26
C PRO A 525 -9.68 -23.33 14.23
N ALA A 526 -10.05 -22.07 14.51
CA ALA A 526 -10.75 -21.22 13.55
C ALA A 526 -9.93 -21.02 12.28
N TYR A 527 -8.64 -20.68 12.44
CA TYR A 527 -7.70 -20.53 11.33
C TYR A 527 -7.49 -21.84 10.55
N ALA A 528 -7.34 -22.97 11.25
CA ALA A 528 -7.15 -24.28 10.63
C ALA A 528 -8.39 -24.69 9.79
N GLU A 529 -9.59 -24.43 10.32
CA GLU A 529 -10.84 -24.71 9.61
C GLU A 529 -11.04 -23.78 8.41
N TYR A 530 -10.77 -22.49 8.57
CA TYR A 530 -10.76 -21.53 7.46
C TYR A 530 -9.81 -21.97 6.34
N ASN A 531 -8.61 -22.46 6.69
CA ASN A 531 -7.60 -22.89 5.71
C ASN A 531 -7.77 -24.34 5.22
N LYS A 532 -8.72 -25.09 5.75
CA LYS A 532 -8.93 -26.48 5.39
C LYS A 532 -9.05 -26.71 3.88
N TYR A 533 -9.71 -25.77 3.22
CA TYR A 533 -9.96 -25.81 1.77
C TYR A 533 -9.02 -24.93 0.95
N ALA A 534 -7.97 -24.36 1.56
CA ALA A 534 -7.11 -23.40 0.88
C ALA A 534 -6.47 -23.95 -0.40
N GLY A 535 -6.08 -25.23 -0.39
CA GLY A 535 -5.50 -25.88 -1.58
C GLY A 535 -6.52 -26.08 -2.70
N GLU A 536 -7.75 -26.48 -2.36
CA GLU A 536 -8.84 -26.65 -3.34
C GLU A 536 -9.26 -25.29 -3.91
N MET A 537 -9.43 -24.29 -3.04
CA MET A 537 -9.72 -22.93 -3.43
C MET A 537 -8.66 -22.37 -4.39
N GLN A 538 -7.38 -22.55 -4.06
CA GLN A 538 -6.28 -22.08 -4.91
C GLN A 538 -6.27 -22.79 -6.27
N GLY A 539 -6.53 -24.10 -6.32
CA GLY A 539 -6.66 -24.87 -7.56
C GLY A 539 -7.82 -24.39 -8.42
N ALA A 540 -8.97 -24.15 -7.82
CA ALA A 540 -10.16 -23.65 -8.49
C ALA A 540 -9.97 -22.21 -9.03
N LYS A 541 -9.35 -21.32 -8.26
CA LYS A 541 -8.99 -19.96 -8.69
C LYS A 541 -7.96 -19.97 -9.81
N LYS A 542 -6.98 -20.86 -9.77
CA LYS A 542 -6.01 -21.07 -10.85
C LYS A 542 -6.71 -21.45 -12.16
N ALA A 543 -7.63 -22.41 -12.11
CA ALA A 543 -8.41 -22.85 -13.28
C ALA A 543 -9.33 -21.75 -13.81
N TYR A 544 -10.03 -21.04 -12.92
CA TYR A 544 -10.87 -19.91 -13.28
C TYR A 544 -10.08 -18.80 -13.97
N MET A 545 -8.92 -18.41 -13.42
CA MET A 545 -8.06 -17.38 -14.01
C MET A 545 -7.49 -17.83 -15.36
N GLU A 546 -7.07 -19.09 -15.50
CA GLU A 546 -6.59 -19.63 -16.78
C GLU A 546 -7.67 -19.55 -17.86
N GLY A 547 -8.91 -19.97 -17.52
CA GLY A 547 -10.03 -19.88 -18.44
C GLY A 547 -10.42 -18.46 -18.82
N GLN A 548 -10.33 -17.49 -17.87
CA GLN A 548 -10.56 -16.08 -18.20
C GLN A 548 -9.50 -15.54 -19.17
N ILE A 549 -8.24 -15.91 -19.00
CA ILE A 549 -7.13 -15.52 -19.92
C ILE A 549 -7.41 -16.10 -21.31
N GLU A 550 -7.79 -17.37 -21.40
CA GLU A 550 -8.11 -18.04 -22.67
C GLU A 550 -9.31 -17.38 -23.36
N MET A 551 -10.39 -17.15 -22.62
CA MET A 551 -11.59 -16.47 -23.13
C MET A 551 -11.30 -15.04 -23.61
N ALA A 552 -10.46 -14.30 -22.91
CA ALA A 552 -10.06 -12.96 -23.31
C ALA A 552 -9.19 -12.97 -24.56
N ALA A 553 -8.25 -13.92 -24.66
CA ALA A 553 -7.36 -14.07 -25.83
C ALA A 553 -8.13 -14.38 -27.11
N GLU A 554 -9.19 -15.20 -27.06
CA GLU A 554 -10.09 -15.45 -28.20
C GLU A 554 -10.80 -14.17 -28.71
N LYS A 555 -11.02 -13.22 -27.81
CA LYS A 555 -11.59 -11.90 -28.14
C LYS A 555 -10.50 -10.87 -28.52
N GLY A 556 -9.25 -11.29 -28.67
CA GLY A 556 -8.10 -10.42 -28.97
C GLY A 556 -7.74 -9.46 -27.83
N LYS A 557 -8.13 -9.78 -26.58
CA LYS A 557 -7.86 -8.98 -25.38
C LYS A 557 -6.76 -9.63 -24.53
N PHE A 558 -6.00 -8.79 -23.83
CA PHE A 558 -5.05 -9.23 -22.82
C PHE A 558 -5.58 -8.86 -21.44
N LEU A 559 -5.40 -9.76 -20.46
CA LEU A 559 -5.64 -9.47 -19.06
C LEU A 559 -4.31 -9.14 -18.39
N TYR A 560 -4.32 -8.11 -17.56
CA TYR A 560 -3.18 -7.79 -16.68
C TYR A 560 -3.28 -8.64 -15.40
N PRO A 561 -2.17 -9.10 -14.83
CA PRO A 561 -2.22 -9.83 -13.56
C PRO A 561 -2.49 -8.88 -12.40
N ASP A 562 -3.17 -9.38 -11.36
CA ASP A 562 -3.31 -8.66 -10.11
C ASP A 562 -1.96 -8.12 -9.61
N ALA A 563 -1.98 -6.96 -8.97
CA ALA A 563 -0.82 -6.39 -8.30
C ALA A 563 -0.37 -7.32 -7.16
N ASN A 564 0.94 -7.45 -6.98
CA ASN A 564 1.59 -8.31 -6.00
C ASN A 564 2.94 -7.76 -5.53
N PHE A 565 3.03 -6.44 -5.41
CA PHE A 565 4.21 -5.69 -5.00
C PHE A 565 5.42 -5.89 -5.95
N THR A 566 5.15 -6.05 -7.23
CA THR A 566 6.16 -6.05 -8.30
C THR A 566 6.06 -4.80 -9.15
N MET A 567 7.14 -4.47 -9.87
CA MET A 567 7.16 -3.28 -10.72
C MET A 567 6.08 -3.34 -11.80
N ARG A 568 5.27 -2.29 -11.88
CA ARG A 568 4.17 -2.16 -12.83
C ARG A 568 4.13 -0.76 -13.44
N LEU A 569 3.45 -0.66 -14.57
CA LEU A 569 3.14 0.59 -15.21
C LEU A 569 1.62 0.72 -15.39
N SER A 570 1.06 1.85 -14.99
CA SER A 570 -0.26 2.29 -15.41
C SER A 570 -0.15 3.57 -16.23
N TYR A 571 -1.08 3.77 -17.15
CA TYR A 571 -1.08 4.95 -18.01
C TYR A 571 -2.49 5.51 -18.18
N GLY A 572 -2.55 6.80 -18.38
CA GLY A 572 -3.79 7.55 -18.44
C GLY A 572 -3.53 9.00 -18.85
N LYS A 573 -4.32 9.91 -18.30
CA LYS A 573 -4.29 11.34 -18.61
C LYS A 573 -4.48 12.17 -17.36
N VAL A 574 -4.00 13.41 -17.43
CA VAL A 574 -4.36 14.45 -16.46
C VAL A 574 -5.82 14.81 -16.65
N GLU A 575 -6.67 14.52 -15.67
CA GLU A 575 -8.11 14.68 -15.81
C GLU A 575 -8.80 14.87 -14.46
N GLY A 576 -9.74 15.83 -14.37
CA GLY A 576 -10.71 15.90 -13.29
C GLY A 576 -11.79 14.83 -13.42
N TYR A 577 -12.84 14.92 -12.64
CA TYR A 577 -13.98 13.98 -12.73
C TYR A 577 -15.30 14.66 -12.40
N GLU A 578 -16.39 13.97 -12.69
CA GLU A 578 -17.74 14.42 -12.36
C GLU A 578 -18.50 13.30 -11.67
N ILE A 579 -19.10 13.59 -10.53
CA ILE A 579 -19.99 12.68 -9.79
C ILE A 579 -21.18 13.43 -9.27
N ASN A 580 -22.40 12.90 -9.43
CA ASN A 580 -23.64 13.51 -9.00
C ASN A 580 -23.79 14.97 -9.50
N SER A 581 -23.43 15.23 -10.76
CA SER A 581 -23.43 16.56 -11.41
C SER A 581 -22.48 17.59 -10.77
N LYS A 582 -21.63 17.18 -9.83
CA LYS A 582 -20.56 17.99 -9.27
C LYS A 582 -19.27 17.73 -10.04
N LYS A 583 -18.72 18.80 -10.62
CA LYS A 583 -17.44 18.75 -11.33
C LYS A 583 -16.29 19.06 -10.40
N PHE A 584 -15.27 18.22 -10.45
CA PHE A 584 -14.03 18.41 -9.72
C PHE A 584 -12.90 18.79 -10.68
N ASN A 585 -12.21 19.91 -10.38
CA ASN A 585 -11.07 20.36 -11.15
C ASN A 585 -9.89 19.36 -11.02
N TYR A 586 -9.04 19.33 -12.03
CA TYR A 586 -7.87 18.43 -12.08
C TYR A 586 -6.67 18.92 -11.27
N TYR A 587 -6.69 20.14 -10.70
CA TYR A 587 -5.60 20.65 -9.87
C TYR A 587 -6.10 21.54 -8.75
N THR A 588 -5.25 21.69 -7.74
CA THR A 588 -5.41 22.60 -6.60
C THR A 588 -4.24 23.57 -6.52
N THR A 589 -4.42 24.64 -5.74
CA THR A 589 -3.43 25.71 -5.61
C THR A 589 -3.14 26.07 -4.15
N LEU A 590 -2.09 26.82 -3.94
CA LEU A 590 -1.72 27.34 -2.62
C LEU A 590 -2.81 28.25 -2.02
N ASP A 591 -3.61 28.93 -2.87
CA ASP A 591 -4.79 29.67 -2.41
C ASP A 591 -5.80 28.76 -1.72
N GLY A 592 -5.95 27.52 -2.20
CA GLY A 592 -6.78 26.50 -1.56
C GLY A 592 -6.25 26.04 -0.21
N VAL A 593 -4.92 25.96 -0.04
CA VAL A 593 -4.29 25.70 1.28
C VAL A 593 -4.67 26.81 2.26
N MET A 594 -4.52 28.08 1.84
CA MET A 594 -4.87 29.24 2.68
C MET A 594 -6.36 29.33 3.00
N ALA A 595 -7.21 28.92 2.07
CA ALA A 595 -8.67 28.91 2.28
C ALA A 595 -9.12 27.85 3.29
N LYS A 596 -8.33 26.77 3.45
CA LYS A 596 -8.57 25.70 4.44
C LYS A 596 -7.88 25.98 5.78
N GLU A 597 -7.06 27.02 5.91
CA GLU A 597 -6.33 27.31 7.14
C GLU A 597 -7.28 27.40 8.35
N ASN A 598 -6.97 26.64 9.39
CA ASN A 598 -7.62 26.72 10.69
C ASN A 598 -6.55 26.58 11.80
N PRO A 599 -6.15 27.70 12.44
CA PRO A 599 -5.11 27.64 13.47
C PRO A 599 -5.51 26.88 14.75
N ASN A 600 -6.81 26.57 14.92
CA ASN A 600 -7.33 25.81 16.05
C ASN A 600 -7.42 24.29 15.74
N ASP A 601 -7.11 23.88 14.53
CA ASP A 601 -7.12 22.49 14.10
C ASP A 601 -5.72 22.10 13.60
N PRO A 602 -5.02 21.20 14.30
CA PRO A 602 -3.64 20.82 13.96
C PRO A 602 -3.51 20.25 12.55
N GLU A 603 -4.58 19.69 11.96
CA GLU A 603 -4.57 19.18 10.60
C GLU A 603 -4.53 20.28 9.53
N PHE A 604 -4.97 21.51 9.88
CA PHE A 604 -5.11 22.64 8.95
C PHE A 604 -4.26 23.86 9.32
N VAL A 605 -3.24 23.70 10.14
CA VAL A 605 -2.28 24.75 10.46
C VAL A 605 -1.37 25.02 9.25
N VAL A 606 -1.23 26.28 8.85
CA VAL A 606 -0.30 26.69 7.79
C VAL A 606 0.92 27.39 8.40
N PRO A 607 2.16 26.98 8.08
CA PRO A 607 3.38 27.60 8.60
C PRO A 607 3.47 29.09 8.24
N ALA A 608 3.94 29.92 9.19
CA ALA A 608 4.05 31.37 9.00
C ALA A 608 4.85 31.74 7.74
N LYS A 609 6.00 31.09 7.53
CA LYS A 609 6.84 31.29 6.34
C LYS A 609 6.13 31.00 5.03
N LEU A 610 5.28 29.96 4.99
CA LEU A 610 4.48 29.65 3.79
C LEU A 610 3.44 30.73 3.51
N LYS A 611 2.82 31.28 4.57
CA LYS A 611 1.89 32.44 4.46
C LYS A 611 2.59 33.69 3.98
N GLU A 612 3.82 33.95 4.42
CA GLU A 612 4.63 35.10 3.95
C GLU A 612 4.95 34.97 2.47
N LEU A 613 5.42 33.82 2.01
CA LEU A 613 5.69 33.52 0.60
C LEU A 613 4.42 33.68 -0.26
N TRP A 614 3.27 33.20 0.25
CA TRP A 614 1.98 33.34 -0.43
C TRP A 614 1.54 34.81 -0.54
N LYS A 615 1.61 35.59 0.54
CA LYS A 615 1.25 37.02 0.54
C LYS A 615 2.14 37.82 -0.40
N ALA A 616 3.43 37.51 -0.43
CA ALA A 616 4.41 38.15 -1.31
C ALA A 616 4.29 37.69 -2.77
N LYS A 617 3.58 36.57 -3.04
CA LYS A 617 3.57 35.87 -4.33
C LYS A 617 4.99 35.50 -4.80
N ASP A 618 5.90 35.25 -3.85
CA ASP A 618 7.29 34.87 -4.14
C ASP A 618 7.40 33.39 -4.55
N TYR A 619 6.76 33.07 -5.66
CA TYR A 619 6.74 31.72 -6.24
C TYR A 619 7.88 31.50 -7.25
N GLY A 620 8.55 32.54 -7.71
CA GLY A 620 9.62 32.48 -8.71
C GLY A 620 9.21 31.70 -9.96
N LYS A 621 10.09 30.82 -10.42
CA LYS A 621 9.88 29.97 -11.61
C LYS A 621 8.87 28.83 -11.43
N TYR A 622 8.34 28.64 -10.23
CA TYR A 622 7.47 27.48 -9.90
C TYR A 622 5.99 27.76 -10.14
N ALA A 623 5.59 29.04 -10.29
CA ALA A 623 4.22 29.42 -10.57
C ALA A 623 3.73 28.96 -11.96
N LEU A 624 2.42 28.78 -12.06
CA LEU A 624 1.73 28.65 -13.34
C LEU A 624 1.81 29.96 -14.12
N LYS A 625 1.53 29.91 -15.42
CA LYS A 625 1.51 31.11 -16.28
C LYS A 625 0.48 32.17 -15.84
N ASN A 626 -0.58 31.73 -15.15
CA ASN A 626 -1.61 32.64 -14.58
C ASN A 626 -1.21 33.22 -13.20
N GLY A 627 -0.01 32.89 -12.70
CA GLY A 627 0.52 33.37 -11.43
C GLY A 627 0.12 32.56 -10.20
N GLU A 628 -0.67 31.50 -10.35
CA GLU A 628 -1.02 30.58 -9.27
C GLU A 628 0.13 29.62 -8.93
N MET A 629 0.22 29.20 -7.66
CA MET A 629 1.11 28.12 -7.23
C MET A 629 0.32 26.82 -7.20
N PRO A 630 0.59 25.86 -8.09
CA PRO A 630 -0.07 24.54 -8.07
C PRO A 630 0.39 23.73 -6.85
N VAL A 631 -0.48 22.91 -6.28
CA VAL A 631 -0.14 22.02 -5.12
C VAL A 631 -0.33 20.57 -5.49
N CYS A 632 -1.55 20.15 -5.84
CA CYS A 632 -1.84 18.79 -6.25
C CYS A 632 -2.55 18.75 -7.59
N PHE A 633 -2.51 17.59 -8.25
CA PHE A 633 -3.29 17.35 -9.47
C PHE A 633 -3.78 15.91 -9.54
N LEU A 634 -4.73 15.67 -10.44
CA LEU A 634 -5.35 14.39 -10.68
C LEU A 634 -4.91 13.79 -12.01
N THR A 635 -4.73 12.47 -11.99
CA THR A 635 -4.68 11.66 -13.20
C THR A 635 -5.66 10.49 -13.09
N ASN A 636 -6.07 9.92 -14.21
CA ASN A 636 -6.93 8.75 -14.23
C ASN A 636 -6.14 7.42 -14.33
N ASN A 637 -4.90 7.43 -13.84
CA ASN A 637 -4.07 6.23 -13.73
C ASN A 637 -4.65 5.24 -12.71
N ASP A 638 -4.59 3.96 -13.06
CA ASP A 638 -4.95 2.87 -12.15
C ASP A 638 -3.80 2.64 -11.16
N ILE A 639 -4.05 2.88 -9.87
CA ILE A 639 -3.07 2.72 -8.77
C ILE A 639 -3.70 2.01 -7.58
N THR A 640 -2.87 1.49 -6.69
CA THR A 640 -3.24 1.02 -5.35
C THR A 640 -2.13 1.28 -4.35
N GLY A 641 -2.35 0.96 -3.07
CA GLY A 641 -1.34 1.04 -2.02
C GLY A 641 -0.02 0.39 -2.44
N GLY A 642 1.12 1.05 -2.14
CA GLY A 642 2.44 0.71 -2.66
C GLY A 642 2.91 1.60 -3.81
N ASN A 643 1.96 2.20 -4.58
CA ASN A 643 2.29 3.28 -5.53
C ASN A 643 2.61 4.62 -4.84
N SER A 644 2.43 4.74 -3.55
CA SER A 644 2.86 5.91 -2.79
C SER A 644 4.32 6.24 -3.07
N GLY A 645 4.61 7.49 -3.52
CA GLY A 645 5.92 7.94 -3.93
C GLY A 645 6.31 7.59 -5.37
N SER A 646 5.42 6.95 -6.15
CA SER A 646 5.69 6.67 -7.57
C SER A 646 5.80 7.95 -8.38
N ASP A 647 6.70 7.92 -9.33
CA ASP A 647 6.84 8.94 -10.35
C ASP A 647 5.57 9.08 -11.21
N VAL A 648 5.14 10.30 -11.43
CA VAL A 648 4.15 10.62 -12.46
C VAL A 648 4.88 11.28 -13.63
N LEU A 649 4.92 10.60 -14.77
CA LEU A 649 5.70 10.99 -15.93
C LEU A 649 4.81 11.49 -17.07
N ASN A 650 5.26 12.53 -17.76
CA ASN A 650 4.60 13.02 -18.97
C ASN A 650 4.89 12.14 -20.20
N ALA A 651 4.36 12.52 -21.36
CA ALA A 651 4.54 11.83 -22.63
C ALA A 651 6.00 11.58 -23.05
N LYS A 652 6.96 12.31 -22.50
CA LYS A 652 8.40 12.20 -22.78
C LYS A 652 9.18 11.43 -21.70
N GLY A 653 8.52 10.95 -20.66
CA GLY A 653 9.15 10.33 -19.49
C GLY A 653 9.81 11.33 -18.56
N GLU A 654 9.33 12.56 -18.52
CA GLU A 654 9.81 13.60 -17.60
C GLU A 654 8.89 13.66 -16.38
N LEU A 655 9.47 13.81 -15.19
CA LEU A 655 8.76 13.85 -13.91
C LEU A 655 7.92 15.14 -13.80
N ILE A 656 6.62 14.99 -13.56
CA ILE A 656 5.66 16.09 -13.37
C ILE A 656 5.02 16.09 -11.98
N GLY A 657 5.17 15.03 -11.20
CA GLY A 657 4.65 14.90 -9.84
C GLY A 657 4.93 13.55 -9.23
N LEU A 658 4.51 13.37 -7.97
CA LEU A 658 4.58 12.11 -7.24
C LEU A 658 3.16 11.65 -6.91
N ALA A 659 2.83 10.42 -7.21
CA ALA A 659 1.57 9.81 -6.76
C ALA A 659 1.61 9.59 -5.24
N PHE A 660 0.55 9.94 -4.52
CA PHE A 660 0.55 9.73 -3.07
C PHE A 660 -0.76 9.18 -2.52
N ASP A 661 -1.87 9.34 -3.23
CA ASP A 661 -3.19 8.91 -2.76
C ASP A 661 -4.13 8.62 -3.93
N GLY A 662 -5.29 8.05 -3.63
CA GLY A 662 -6.44 8.01 -4.52
C GLY A 662 -7.57 8.90 -4.00
N ASN A 663 -8.55 9.23 -4.83
CA ASN A 663 -9.77 9.85 -4.34
C ASN A 663 -10.69 8.81 -3.68
N TYR A 664 -11.73 9.25 -2.96
CA TYR A 664 -12.65 8.35 -2.24
C TYR A 664 -13.24 7.26 -3.14
N GLU A 665 -13.58 7.61 -4.36
CA GLU A 665 -14.14 6.71 -5.36
C GLU A 665 -13.15 5.63 -5.83
N SER A 666 -11.84 5.84 -5.62
CA SER A 666 -10.80 4.88 -5.97
C SER A 666 -10.60 3.75 -4.97
N MET A 667 -11.22 3.82 -3.79
CA MET A 667 -11.01 2.83 -2.73
C MET A 667 -11.49 1.43 -3.08
N SER A 668 -12.45 1.28 -4.01
CA SER A 668 -12.84 -0.01 -4.58
C SER A 668 -11.84 -0.55 -5.62
N GLY A 669 -10.83 0.25 -5.98
CA GLY A 669 -9.87 -0.04 -7.04
C GLY A 669 -9.09 -1.35 -6.89
N ASP A 670 -8.97 -1.89 -5.69
CA ASP A 670 -8.36 -3.21 -5.52
C ASP A 670 -9.19 -4.35 -6.10
N VAL A 671 -10.51 -4.17 -6.20
CA VAL A 671 -11.44 -5.18 -6.71
C VAL A 671 -12.04 -4.78 -8.06
N ILE A 672 -12.41 -3.51 -8.23
CA ILE A 672 -13.01 -3.01 -9.46
C ILE A 672 -12.51 -1.60 -9.77
N PHE A 673 -12.04 -1.39 -11.00
CA PHE A 673 -11.65 -0.09 -11.49
C PHE A 673 -12.82 0.59 -12.22
N GLU A 674 -13.15 1.82 -11.83
CA GLU A 674 -14.17 2.65 -12.49
C GLU A 674 -13.54 3.91 -13.09
N PRO A 675 -13.21 3.89 -14.38
CA PRO A 675 -12.39 4.94 -15.03
C PRO A 675 -13.02 6.33 -15.02
N ASN A 676 -14.34 6.43 -14.87
CA ASN A 676 -15.03 7.71 -14.92
C ASN A 676 -14.81 8.55 -13.66
N VAL A 677 -14.59 7.91 -12.50
CA VAL A 677 -14.54 8.60 -11.20
C VAL A 677 -13.27 8.32 -10.39
N GLN A 678 -12.58 7.20 -10.61
CA GLN A 678 -11.36 6.89 -9.87
C GLN A 678 -10.19 7.72 -10.36
N ARG A 679 -9.48 8.35 -9.44
CA ARG A 679 -8.35 9.25 -9.73
C ARG A 679 -7.17 8.99 -8.81
N CYS A 680 -5.98 9.05 -9.39
CA CYS A 680 -4.73 9.16 -8.67
C CYS A 680 -4.51 10.62 -8.27
N ILE A 681 -4.23 10.87 -7.01
CA ILE A 681 -3.87 12.20 -6.48
C ILE A 681 -2.35 12.30 -6.44
N CYS A 682 -1.83 13.36 -7.04
CA CYS A 682 -0.41 13.59 -7.21
C CYS A 682 0.00 14.94 -6.63
N VAL A 683 1.14 15.02 -5.94
CA VAL A 683 1.75 16.31 -5.60
C VAL A 683 2.49 16.85 -6.83
N ASP A 684 2.28 18.14 -7.15
CA ASP A 684 2.92 18.80 -8.29
C ASP A 684 4.42 18.96 -8.02
N ILE A 685 5.25 18.55 -8.98
CA ILE A 685 6.71 18.64 -8.83
C ILE A 685 7.18 20.08 -8.62
N ARG A 686 6.47 21.08 -9.16
CA ARG A 686 6.81 22.49 -8.96
C ARG A 686 6.56 22.93 -7.51
N TYR A 687 5.53 22.37 -6.85
CA TYR A 687 5.31 22.61 -5.42
C TYR A 687 6.40 21.94 -4.57
N VAL A 688 6.79 20.74 -4.92
CA VAL A 688 7.93 20.05 -4.29
C VAL A 688 9.17 20.94 -4.33
N LEU A 689 9.55 21.41 -5.53
CA LEU A 689 10.73 22.24 -5.73
C LEU A 689 10.62 23.62 -5.07
N PHE A 690 9.43 24.24 -5.09
CA PHE A 690 9.15 25.49 -4.39
C PHE A 690 9.35 25.36 -2.89
N VAL A 691 8.82 24.29 -2.30
CA VAL A 691 8.97 24.03 -0.87
C VAL A 691 10.44 23.74 -0.52
N MET A 692 11.16 22.97 -1.34
CA MET A 692 12.59 22.75 -1.13
C MET A 692 13.41 24.04 -1.19
N ASP A 693 13.20 24.85 -2.22
CA ASP A 693 14.00 26.03 -2.49
C ASP A 693 13.59 27.22 -1.60
N LYS A 694 12.35 27.67 -1.70
CA LYS A 694 11.89 28.90 -1.06
C LYS A 694 11.54 28.72 0.42
N PHE A 695 10.82 27.64 0.73
CA PHE A 695 10.44 27.35 2.10
C PHE A 695 11.58 26.72 2.90
N GLY A 696 12.20 25.63 2.38
CA GLY A 696 13.27 24.89 3.05
C GLY A 696 14.65 25.55 3.00
N GLY A 697 14.88 26.45 2.02
CA GLY A 697 16.20 27.04 1.79
C GLY A 697 17.24 26.08 1.22
N ALA A 698 16.78 24.88 0.79
CA ALA A 698 17.64 23.81 0.27
C ALA A 698 17.77 23.86 -1.27
N GLY A 699 17.67 25.04 -1.87
CA GLY A 699 17.75 25.24 -3.31
C GLY A 699 19.05 24.73 -3.96
N TYR A 700 20.11 24.53 -3.18
CA TYR A 700 21.36 23.96 -3.67
C TYR A 700 21.17 22.52 -4.21
N LEU A 701 20.20 21.75 -3.69
CA LEU A 701 19.89 20.40 -4.16
C LEU A 701 19.40 20.38 -5.62
N LEU A 702 18.79 21.48 -6.06
CA LEU A 702 18.30 21.60 -7.44
C LEU A 702 19.46 21.65 -8.45
N ASN A 703 20.68 22.01 -8.02
CA ASN A 703 21.85 22.09 -8.91
C ASN A 703 22.34 20.71 -9.40
N GLU A 704 21.95 19.64 -8.72
CA GLU A 704 22.26 18.27 -9.13
C GLU A 704 21.14 17.57 -9.90
N MET A 705 19.98 18.24 -10.05
CA MET A 705 18.84 17.74 -10.79
C MET A 705 18.88 18.19 -12.26
N LYS A 706 18.27 17.41 -13.11
CA LYS A 706 18.17 17.73 -14.54
C LYS A 706 16.78 18.26 -14.85
N PHE A 707 16.72 19.43 -15.46
CA PHE A 707 15.49 20.11 -15.85
C PHE A 707 15.33 20.16 -17.37
N ASN A 708 14.04 20.25 -17.86
CA ASN A 708 13.70 20.45 -19.27
C ASN A 708 12.72 21.61 -19.46
#